data_60e433f4c37ceae06ffbe1947610df5b
#
_entry.id   60e433f4c37ceae06ffbe1947610df5b
#
_cell.length_a   1.000
_cell.length_b   1.000
_cell.length_c   1.000
_cell.angle_alpha   90.00
_cell.angle_beta   90.00
_cell.angle_gamma   90.00
#
_symmetry.space_group_name_H-M   'P 1'
#
loop_
_entity.id
_entity.type
_entity.pdbx_description
1 polymer ?
#
loop_
_entity_poly.entity_id
_entity_poly.type
_entity_poly.pdbx_seq_one_letter_code
_entity_poly.pdbx_strand_id
1 'polypeptide(L)'
;MFHSAVVDAWRERERHLRAEGAEVDLLTARRWNEGGTDVSLSPRPGEPVTGLRTWGRHPALFVYDPLPLWRALGGAYDVIDIHEEPFALATAEVLLLRRLRRRRAPYVLYSAQNIDKRYPPPFRWLERWALRHAAGMSVCNSDAGRICERKGLPGPASLIPLGVDTDLFSPPLEDRASGTVIGYVGRLEPHKGVSVLLDAIARLDRAVLRIAGAGPEEQRLRTRIDELRIADRVELVGPVDQERLPDFYRGLDVLAVPSLPTPGWLEQFGRVAVEAMACGVPVVASDTGALPDVVGRAGLLVPPDDPEALATALKSVLEDDTTRREMAARGRRQAEQASWSEVARSYLAMYRRAVHDPAHSHRGVEVVVVAYGRPDLLERSLLPVLSFPVTVVDNSSSAEVAAVCERLGVRYLDPGRNGGFGAGVNHALAHRTDPHADVLLLNPDAVVERADVLVLQQALLADPTLASVAPSQVDEDGHPGRVTWPFPTPGGSVLVAAGLGRLQDRLHGHEGFVIGSVMLLRMEALEQVGGFDESFFLYAEETDWAFRAHQLGWRHREVPEARALHLGAATSADTTRRDTHFHAGQERYLRKHYGAARWQVARGAAVLGAAARAAVLPGARGREARTRAALYLTGPLRAEATMGRRP
;
A
#
# COMPACT_ATOMS: atom_id res chain seq x y z
N MET A 1 0.61 18.90 0.41
CA MET A 1 1.77 19.84 0.39
C MET A 1 2.34 19.89 -1.01
N PHE A 2 2.51 21.08 -1.54
CA PHE A 2 2.92 21.25 -2.93
C PHE A 2 3.58 22.61 -3.14
N HIS A 3 4.91 22.66 -3.36
CA HIS A 3 5.65 23.94 -3.46
C HIS A 3 5.22 24.78 -4.67
N SER A 4 4.96 24.16 -5.82
CA SER A 4 4.52 24.86 -7.04
C SER A 4 3.09 25.42 -6.94
N ALA A 5 2.29 25.06 -5.92
CA ALA A 5 0.99 25.68 -5.67
C ALA A 5 1.09 27.16 -5.25
N VAL A 6 2.29 27.72 -5.20
CA VAL A 6 2.52 29.17 -5.19
C VAL A 6 1.88 29.84 -6.41
N VAL A 7 1.82 29.17 -7.56
CA VAL A 7 1.14 29.59 -8.79
C VAL A 7 -0.35 29.28 -8.68
N ASP A 8 -1.20 30.26 -9.02
CA ASP A 8 -2.67 30.16 -8.88
C ASP A 8 -3.27 28.97 -9.64
N ALA A 9 -2.82 28.75 -10.87
CA ALA A 9 -3.32 27.67 -11.73
C ALA A 9 -3.13 26.25 -11.14
N TRP A 10 -2.08 26.03 -10.35
CA TRP A 10 -1.86 24.75 -9.69
C TRP A 10 -2.79 24.51 -8.49
N ARG A 11 -3.47 25.54 -7.98
CA ARG A 11 -4.45 25.42 -6.88
C ARG A 11 -5.86 25.05 -7.35
N GLU A 12 -6.10 24.97 -8.66
CA GLU A 12 -7.40 24.53 -9.19
C GLU A 12 -7.75 23.10 -8.72
N ARG A 13 -6.77 22.21 -8.59
CA ARG A 13 -6.99 20.89 -8.01
C ARG A 13 -7.64 20.96 -6.62
N GLU A 14 -7.10 21.76 -5.73
CA GLU A 14 -7.60 21.91 -4.35
C GLU A 14 -8.96 22.59 -4.32
N ARG A 15 -9.22 23.52 -5.23
CA ARG A 15 -10.53 24.17 -5.36
C ARG A 15 -11.61 23.14 -5.75
N HIS A 16 -11.30 22.30 -6.73
CA HIS A 16 -12.22 21.25 -7.17
C HIS A 16 -12.37 20.13 -6.12
N LEU A 17 -11.31 19.75 -5.39
CA LEU A 17 -11.42 18.85 -4.26
C LEU A 17 -12.39 19.37 -3.20
N ARG A 18 -12.35 20.67 -2.89
CA ARG A 18 -13.30 21.32 -1.96
C ARG A 18 -14.72 21.37 -2.52
N ALA A 19 -14.87 21.63 -3.82
CA ALA A 19 -16.16 21.61 -4.48
C ALA A 19 -16.83 20.22 -4.44
N GLU A 20 -16.01 19.14 -4.44
CA GLU A 20 -16.46 17.75 -4.27
C GLU A 20 -16.62 17.36 -2.78
N GLY A 21 -16.56 18.31 -1.85
CA GLY A 21 -16.85 18.12 -0.42
C GLY A 21 -15.67 17.72 0.47
N ALA A 22 -14.42 17.79 -0.03
CA ALA A 22 -13.25 17.56 0.81
C ALA A 22 -12.85 18.82 1.59
N GLU A 23 -12.49 18.66 2.86
CA GLU A 23 -11.80 19.72 3.62
C GLU A 23 -10.30 19.65 3.32
N VAL A 24 -9.74 20.68 2.73
CA VAL A 24 -8.35 20.70 2.26
C VAL A 24 -7.57 21.87 2.86
N ASP A 25 -6.56 21.55 3.66
CA ASP A 25 -5.53 22.52 4.10
C ASP A 25 -4.32 22.44 3.15
N LEU A 26 -4.10 23.47 2.37
CA LEU A 26 -2.96 23.53 1.45
C LEU A 26 -1.77 24.22 2.09
N LEU A 27 -0.65 23.52 2.15
CA LEU A 27 0.66 24.10 2.50
C LEU A 27 1.52 24.23 1.24
N THR A 28 2.02 25.43 0.96
CA THR A 28 2.85 25.71 -0.23
C THR A 28 4.03 26.61 0.12
N ALA A 29 4.95 26.79 -0.83
CA ALA A 29 6.01 27.78 -0.67
C ALA A 29 5.44 29.22 -0.65
N ARG A 30 5.96 30.09 0.21
CA ARG A 30 5.60 31.53 0.17
C ARG A 30 6.13 32.22 -1.07
N ARG A 31 7.29 31.81 -1.55
CA ARG A 31 7.94 32.29 -2.79
C ARG A 31 8.68 31.11 -3.41
N TRP A 32 8.59 30.99 -4.72
CA TRP A 32 9.27 29.93 -5.46
C TRP A 32 9.69 30.43 -6.84
N ASN A 33 10.80 29.90 -7.37
CA ASN A 33 11.19 30.15 -8.74
C ASN A 33 10.56 29.11 -9.66
N GLU A 34 9.54 29.49 -10.41
CA GLU A 34 8.85 28.62 -11.35
C GLU A 34 9.28 28.97 -12.77
N GLY A 35 9.94 28.00 -13.42
CA GLY A 35 10.37 28.19 -14.81
C GLY A 35 11.30 29.36 -15.08
N GLY A 36 12.09 29.82 -14.08
CA GLY A 36 12.98 30.99 -14.18
C GLY A 36 12.39 32.29 -13.64
N THR A 37 11.09 32.30 -13.28
CA THR A 37 10.41 33.48 -12.73
C THR A 37 10.15 33.29 -11.23
N ASP A 38 10.50 34.28 -10.42
CA ASP A 38 10.21 34.28 -8.98
C ASP A 38 8.74 34.66 -8.76
N VAL A 39 7.94 33.67 -8.30
CA VAL A 39 6.51 33.84 -8.00
C VAL A 39 6.32 33.94 -6.49
N SER A 40 5.49 34.88 -6.05
CA SER A 40 5.05 35.02 -4.66
C SER A 40 3.61 34.52 -4.52
N LEU A 41 3.32 33.82 -3.42
CA LEU A 41 1.98 33.36 -3.13
C LEU A 41 0.99 34.51 -3.01
N SER A 42 -0.06 34.47 -3.81
CA SER A 42 -1.20 35.40 -3.78
C SER A 42 -2.49 34.58 -3.70
N PRO A 43 -3.02 34.31 -2.48
CA PRO A 43 -4.27 33.58 -2.33
C PRO A 43 -5.47 34.41 -2.78
N ARG A 44 -6.52 33.76 -3.28
CA ARG A 44 -7.83 34.38 -3.47
C ARG A 44 -8.49 34.67 -2.10
N PRO A 45 -9.38 35.65 -1.97
CA PRO A 45 -10.06 35.93 -0.72
C PRO A 45 -10.76 34.68 -0.16
N GLY A 46 -10.45 34.32 1.09
CA GLY A 46 -11.02 33.16 1.76
C GLY A 46 -10.44 31.80 1.35
N GLU A 47 -9.42 31.76 0.50
CA GLU A 47 -8.77 30.50 0.10
C GLU A 47 -7.89 29.96 1.24
N PRO A 48 -8.17 28.73 1.77
CA PRO A 48 -7.41 28.14 2.86
C PRO A 48 -6.07 27.58 2.36
N VAL A 49 -5.09 28.49 2.20
CA VAL A 49 -3.72 28.17 1.79
C VAL A 49 -2.72 28.84 2.72
N THR A 50 -1.72 28.10 3.16
CA THR A 50 -0.67 28.59 4.04
C THR A 50 0.67 28.59 3.33
N GLY A 51 1.27 29.77 3.16
CA GLY A 51 2.60 29.95 2.58
C GLY A 51 3.70 29.76 3.62
N LEU A 52 4.57 28.78 3.41
CA LEU A 52 5.72 28.46 4.24
C LEU A 52 7.01 29.10 3.66
N ARG A 53 7.95 29.46 4.53
CA ARG A 53 9.32 29.76 4.08
C ARG A 53 9.96 28.45 3.60
N THR A 54 10.84 28.57 2.59
CA THR A 54 11.64 27.45 2.08
C THR A 54 13.11 27.82 2.12
N TRP A 55 13.96 26.85 2.38
CA TRP A 55 15.41 26.95 2.27
C TRP A 55 15.90 26.02 1.16
N GLY A 56 16.65 26.54 0.22
CA GLY A 56 17.02 25.89 -1.03
C GLY A 56 16.17 26.40 -2.20
N ARG A 57 16.72 26.25 -3.42
CA ARG A 57 16.07 26.69 -4.67
C ARG A 57 15.89 25.58 -5.69
N HIS A 58 16.51 24.43 -5.42
CA HIS A 58 16.43 23.27 -6.30
C HIS A 58 15.27 22.35 -5.85
N PRO A 59 14.37 21.91 -6.73
CA PRO A 59 13.19 21.12 -6.35
C PRO A 59 13.48 19.86 -5.54
N ALA A 60 14.66 19.25 -5.69
CA ALA A 60 15.06 18.08 -4.89
C ALA A 60 15.75 18.43 -3.57
N LEU A 61 16.28 19.64 -3.40
CA LEU A 61 17.21 20.02 -2.33
C LEU A 61 16.69 21.13 -1.44
N PHE A 62 15.39 21.41 -1.46
CA PHE A 62 14.79 22.39 -0.56
C PHE A 62 14.10 21.70 0.62
N VAL A 63 13.91 22.47 1.68
CA VAL A 63 13.10 22.10 2.85
C VAL A 63 12.19 23.27 3.22
N TYR A 64 11.10 22.97 3.88
CA TYR A 64 10.18 23.96 4.43
C TYR A 64 10.62 24.44 5.80
N ASP A 65 10.04 25.54 6.29
CA ASP A 65 10.18 25.95 7.69
C ASP A 65 9.55 24.86 8.59
N PRO A 66 10.35 24.16 9.41
CA PRO A 66 9.86 23.01 10.15
C PRO A 66 8.87 23.38 11.26
N LEU A 67 8.87 24.63 11.76
CA LEU A 67 8.00 24.97 12.88
C LEU A 67 6.53 25.15 12.48
N PRO A 68 6.18 25.91 11.42
CA PRO A 68 4.81 25.94 10.91
C PRO A 68 4.38 24.58 10.37
N LEU A 69 5.28 23.85 9.70
CA LEU A 69 5.02 22.50 9.21
C LEU A 69 4.70 21.53 10.36
N TRP A 70 5.47 21.58 11.45
CA TRP A 70 5.21 20.83 12.66
C TRP A 70 3.82 21.12 13.24
N ARG A 71 3.41 22.40 13.29
CA ARG A 71 2.09 22.80 13.79
C ARG A 71 0.98 22.24 12.89
N ALA A 72 1.10 22.41 11.59
CA ALA A 72 0.14 21.92 10.62
C ALA A 72 -0.02 20.39 10.70
N LEU A 73 1.06 19.64 10.75
CA LEU A 73 1.02 18.18 10.95
C LEU A 73 0.40 17.76 12.29
N GLY A 74 0.04 18.71 13.15
CA GLY A 74 -0.71 18.52 14.39
C GLY A 74 -2.20 18.34 14.18
N GLY A 75 -2.76 18.71 13.04
CA GLY A 75 -4.17 18.56 12.70
C GLY A 75 -4.66 17.10 12.67
N ALA A 76 -5.96 16.91 12.76
CA ALA A 76 -6.61 15.62 12.54
C ALA A 76 -6.93 15.49 11.05
N TYR A 77 -6.04 14.86 10.29
CA TYR A 77 -6.23 14.61 8.86
C TYR A 77 -6.52 13.15 8.61
N ASP A 78 -7.41 12.85 7.68
CA ASP A 78 -7.66 11.50 7.19
C ASP A 78 -6.52 11.03 6.29
N VAL A 79 -5.94 11.93 5.47
CA VAL A 79 -4.83 11.65 4.55
C VAL A 79 -3.89 12.86 4.44
N ILE A 80 -2.62 12.60 4.22
CA ILE A 80 -1.60 13.63 3.93
C ILE A 80 -1.13 13.46 2.49
N ASP A 81 -1.48 14.39 1.61
CA ASP A 81 -0.97 14.43 0.23
C ASP A 81 0.37 15.19 0.18
N ILE A 82 1.44 14.49 -0.19
CA ILE A 82 2.78 15.04 -0.38
C ILE A 82 3.02 15.09 -1.88
N HIS A 83 2.68 16.21 -2.50
CA HIS A 83 2.79 16.43 -3.93
C HIS A 83 4.20 16.94 -4.30
N GLU A 84 5.19 16.24 -3.77
CA GLU A 84 6.61 16.43 -3.99
C GLU A 84 7.22 15.10 -4.44
N GLU A 85 8.30 15.14 -5.20
CA GLU A 85 8.96 13.92 -5.66
C GLU A 85 9.44 13.05 -4.47
N PRO A 86 9.35 11.72 -4.54
CA PRO A 86 9.70 10.83 -3.43
C PRO A 86 11.15 10.96 -2.93
N PHE A 87 12.07 11.37 -3.81
CA PHE A 87 13.48 11.57 -3.48
C PHE A 87 13.80 12.96 -2.92
N ALA A 88 12.83 13.90 -2.91
CA ALA A 88 13.05 15.27 -2.46
C ALA A 88 13.27 15.34 -0.93
N LEU A 89 14.12 16.26 -0.50
CA LEU A 89 14.35 16.53 0.93
C LEU A 89 13.07 17.01 1.63
N ALA A 90 12.22 17.76 0.94
CA ALA A 90 10.92 18.19 1.46
C ALA A 90 10.01 16.99 1.80
N THR A 91 9.97 15.96 0.94
CA THR A 91 9.24 14.72 1.23
C THR A 91 9.79 14.04 2.48
N ALA A 92 11.11 13.88 2.57
CA ALA A 92 11.76 13.27 3.73
C ALA A 92 11.50 14.05 5.03
N GLU A 93 11.52 15.39 4.97
CA GLU A 93 11.20 16.27 6.09
C GLU A 93 9.78 16.05 6.60
N VAL A 94 8.78 16.10 5.70
CA VAL A 94 7.37 15.87 6.07
C VAL A 94 7.20 14.51 6.74
N LEU A 95 7.76 13.46 6.17
CA LEU A 95 7.67 12.10 6.71
C LEU A 95 8.36 11.97 8.06
N LEU A 96 9.51 12.60 8.24
CA LEU A 96 10.23 12.61 9.53
C LEU A 96 9.41 13.34 10.61
N LEU A 97 8.91 14.54 10.32
CA LEU A 97 8.10 15.33 11.25
C LEU A 97 6.78 14.62 11.60
N ARG A 98 6.12 14.01 10.60
CA ARG A 98 4.94 13.15 10.80
C ARG A 98 5.25 12.01 11.78
N ARG A 99 6.38 11.30 11.60
CA ARG A 99 6.83 10.21 12.47
C ARG A 99 7.12 10.69 13.89
N LEU A 100 7.84 11.80 14.04
CA LEU A 100 8.17 12.39 15.35
C LEU A 100 6.90 12.84 16.11
N ARG A 101 5.89 13.33 15.41
CA ARG A 101 4.57 13.66 15.98
C ARG A 101 3.68 12.43 16.24
N ARG A 102 4.14 11.23 15.92
CA ARG A 102 3.38 9.97 16.06
C ARG A 102 2.02 10.02 15.35
N ARG A 103 1.93 10.77 14.23
CA ARG A 103 0.69 10.85 13.45
C ARG A 103 0.50 9.61 12.58
N ARG A 104 -0.74 9.07 12.58
CA ARG A 104 -1.10 7.80 11.91
C ARG A 104 -1.77 8.00 10.55
N ALA A 105 -2.23 9.23 10.23
CA ALA A 105 -2.86 9.50 8.95
C ALA A 105 -2.00 8.92 7.81
N PRO A 106 -2.56 8.12 6.90
CA PRO A 106 -1.84 7.61 5.75
C PRO A 106 -1.34 8.79 4.90
N TYR A 107 -0.29 8.56 4.13
CA TYR A 107 0.17 9.57 3.17
C TYR A 107 0.21 9.00 1.77
N VAL A 108 -0.06 9.88 0.82
CA VAL A 108 0.07 9.60 -0.60
C VAL A 108 1.16 10.48 -1.21
N LEU A 109 1.75 10.02 -2.29
CA LEU A 109 2.84 10.69 -2.99
C LEU A 109 2.44 11.08 -4.40
N TYR A 110 3.26 11.93 -5.03
CA TYR A 110 3.18 12.26 -6.43
C TYR A 110 4.54 12.07 -7.10
N SER A 111 4.56 11.69 -8.39
CA SER A 111 5.74 11.78 -9.23
C SER A 111 5.38 12.03 -10.69
N ALA A 112 6.16 12.88 -11.36
CA ALA A 112 6.17 13.05 -12.80
C ALA A 112 7.43 12.46 -13.44
N GLN A 113 8.36 11.91 -12.66
CA GLN A 113 9.68 11.48 -13.12
C GLN A 113 9.59 10.21 -13.97
N ASN A 114 9.69 10.37 -15.29
CA ASN A 114 9.61 9.30 -16.28
C ASN A 114 10.99 8.83 -16.81
N ILE A 115 12.07 9.27 -16.16
CA ILE A 115 13.41 8.75 -16.39
C ILE A 115 13.88 8.00 -15.16
N ASP A 116 14.28 6.73 -15.31
CA ASP A 116 14.76 5.89 -14.21
C ASP A 116 16.16 6.31 -13.75
N LYS A 117 16.21 7.28 -12.84
CA LYS A 117 17.47 7.80 -12.28
C LYS A 117 17.84 7.04 -11.01
N ARG A 118 19.10 6.62 -10.93
CA ARG A 118 19.69 6.06 -9.70
C ARG A 118 20.31 7.20 -8.90
N TYR A 119 19.59 7.64 -7.86
CA TYR A 119 20.12 8.69 -6.99
C TYR A 119 21.23 8.17 -6.09
N PRO A 120 22.27 9.01 -5.77
CA PRO A 120 23.27 8.66 -4.77
C PRO A 120 22.66 8.59 -3.36
N PRO A 121 23.28 7.86 -2.41
CA PRO A 121 22.92 8.01 -1.00
C PRO A 121 23.15 9.47 -0.53
N PRO A 122 22.28 10.00 0.37
CA PRO A 122 21.14 9.36 1.04
C PRO A 122 19.84 9.36 0.24
N PHE A 123 19.73 10.06 -0.91
CA PHE A 123 18.49 10.27 -1.66
C PHE A 123 17.82 8.95 -2.08
N ARG A 124 18.61 7.96 -2.51
CA ARG A 124 18.10 6.63 -2.84
C ARG A 124 17.43 5.93 -1.65
N TRP A 125 17.95 6.13 -0.44
CA TRP A 125 17.36 5.53 0.76
C TRP A 125 16.08 6.26 1.17
N LEU A 126 16.08 7.61 1.05
CA LEU A 126 14.90 8.44 1.31
C LEU A 126 13.78 8.11 0.32
N GLU A 127 14.09 8.00 -0.97
CA GLU A 127 13.15 7.59 -2.01
C GLU A 127 12.50 6.25 -1.69
N ARG A 128 13.31 5.22 -1.40
CA ARG A 128 12.81 3.90 -1.05
C ARG A 128 11.99 3.90 0.25
N TRP A 129 12.43 4.67 1.23
CA TRP A 129 11.68 4.81 2.48
C TRP A 129 10.33 5.47 2.26
N ALA A 130 10.27 6.55 1.48
CA ALA A 130 9.03 7.23 1.14
C ALA A 130 8.07 6.31 0.36
N LEU A 131 8.56 5.61 -0.66
CA LEU A 131 7.74 4.73 -1.49
C LEU A 131 7.17 3.53 -0.73
N ARG A 132 7.99 2.83 0.06
CA ARG A 132 7.58 1.60 0.75
C ARG A 132 6.45 1.76 1.77
N HIS A 133 6.24 2.95 2.28
CA HIS A 133 5.24 3.23 3.31
C HIS A 133 4.13 4.16 2.82
N ALA A 134 4.10 4.45 1.52
CA ALA A 134 3.02 5.24 0.92
C ALA A 134 1.75 4.40 0.84
N ALA A 135 0.62 4.99 1.23
CA ALA A 135 -0.70 4.38 1.13
C ALA A 135 -1.29 4.50 -0.29
N GLY A 136 -0.64 5.27 -1.15
CA GLY A 136 -1.00 5.46 -2.54
C GLY A 136 -0.05 6.43 -3.22
N MET A 137 -0.14 6.49 -4.53
CA MET A 137 0.66 7.40 -5.33
C MET A 137 -0.08 7.82 -6.58
N SER A 138 -0.05 9.10 -6.90
CA SER A 138 -0.49 9.61 -8.19
C SER A 138 0.71 9.86 -9.10
N VAL A 139 0.52 9.58 -10.38
CA VAL A 139 1.50 9.86 -11.43
C VAL A 139 0.78 10.43 -12.64
N CYS A 140 1.42 11.34 -13.37
CA CYS A 140 0.82 11.93 -14.58
C CYS A 140 1.17 11.16 -15.87
N ASN A 141 2.00 10.12 -15.78
CA ASN A 141 2.36 9.25 -16.90
C ASN A 141 2.66 7.83 -16.41
N SER A 142 2.48 6.85 -17.29
CA SER A 142 2.63 5.43 -16.96
C SER A 142 4.07 5.01 -16.65
N ASP A 143 5.06 5.68 -17.26
CA ASP A 143 6.49 5.40 -16.99
C ASP A 143 6.87 5.73 -15.54
N ALA A 144 6.41 6.88 -15.03
CA ALA A 144 6.65 7.26 -13.63
C ALA A 144 6.07 6.23 -12.67
N GLY A 145 4.86 5.70 -12.96
CA GLY A 145 4.24 4.63 -12.18
C GLY A 145 5.12 3.38 -12.16
N ARG A 146 5.48 2.86 -13.32
CA ARG A 146 6.36 1.68 -13.44
C ARG A 146 7.70 1.85 -12.74
N ILE A 147 8.28 3.05 -12.79
CA ILE A 147 9.54 3.36 -12.10
C ILE A 147 9.37 3.29 -10.58
N CYS A 148 8.32 3.91 -10.04
CA CYS A 148 8.06 3.93 -8.60
C CYS A 148 7.71 2.53 -8.05
N GLU A 149 6.96 1.71 -8.79
CA GLU A 149 6.65 0.32 -8.47
C GLU A 149 7.94 -0.51 -8.38
N ARG A 150 8.84 -0.43 -9.38
CA ARG A 150 10.15 -1.10 -9.34
C ARG A 150 11.03 -0.63 -8.17
N LYS A 151 10.88 0.62 -7.72
CA LYS A 151 11.63 1.19 -6.59
C LYS A 151 11.03 0.88 -5.23
N GLY A 152 9.86 0.22 -5.18
CA GLY A 152 9.30 -0.33 -3.95
C GLY A 152 7.97 0.28 -3.50
N LEU A 153 7.19 0.91 -4.39
CA LEU A 153 5.79 1.25 -4.11
C LEU A 153 4.97 -0.04 -3.93
N PRO A 154 4.17 -0.19 -2.86
CA PRO A 154 3.48 -1.46 -2.54
C PRO A 154 2.30 -1.83 -3.43
N GLY A 155 1.94 -1.04 -4.42
CA GLY A 155 0.81 -1.31 -5.30
C GLY A 155 0.89 -0.47 -6.55
N PRO A 156 -0.07 -0.60 -7.47
CA PRO A 156 -0.07 0.17 -8.70
C PRO A 156 -0.26 1.66 -8.41
N ALA A 157 0.53 2.49 -9.09
CA ALA A 157 0.34 3.93 -9.05
C ALA A 157 -0.97 4.31 -9.76
N SER A 158 -1.67 5.31 -9.23
CA SER A 158 -2.86 5.87 -9.87
C SER A 158 -2.44 6.83 -11.00
N LEU A 159 -2.72 6.48 -12.24
CA LEU A 159 -2.50 7.37 -13.38
C LEU A 159 -3.59 8.46 -13.33
N ILE A 160 -3.21 9.68 -12.93
CA ILE A 160 -4.10 10.83 -12.83
C ILE A 160 -3.46 11.95 -13.66
N PRO A 161 -4.13 12.41 -14.73
CA PRO A 161 -3.56 13.44 -15.59
C PRO A 161 -3.42 14.78 -14.87
N LEU A 162 -2.59 15.68 -15.40
CA LEU A 162 -2.62 17.08 -14.99
C LEU A 162 -3.91 17.72 -15.49
N GLY A 163 -4.58 18.47 -14.62
CA GLY A 163 -5.86 19.06 -14.93
C GLY A 163 -5.79 20.18 -15.98
N VAL A 164 -6.85 20.29 -16.76
CA VAL A 164 -7.10 21.40 -17.68
C VAL A 164 -8.42 22.06 -17.32
N ASP A 165 -8.47 23.39 -17.47
CA ASP A 165 -9.70 24.16 -17.33
C ASP A 165 -10.53 24.05 -18.62
N THR A 166 -11.50 23.15 -18.65
CA THR A 166 -12.35 22.89 -19.82
C THR A 166 -13.41 23.95 -20.05
N ASP A 167 -13.63 24.87 -19.13
CA ASP A 167 -14.49 26.02 -19.32
C ASP A 167 -13.73 27.14 -20.06
N LEU A 168 -12.47 27.34 -19.71
CA LEU A 168 -11.59 28.29 -20.40
C LEU A 168 -11.17 27.73 -21.78
N PHE A 169 -10.65 26.50 -21.81
CA PHE A 169 -10.26 25.81 -23.05
C PHE A 169 -11.47 25.02 -23.58
N SER A 170 -12.25 25.67 -24.42
CA SER A 170 -13.47 25.12 -25.02
C SER A 170 -13.51 25.39 -26.53
N PRO A 171 -14.23 24.58 -27.30
CA PRO A 171 -14.37 24.81 -28.74
C PRO A 171 -14.95 26.19 -29.07
N PRO A 172 -14.73 26.71 -30.29
CA PRO A 172 -15.41 27.92 -30.73
C PRO A 172 -16.92 27.70 -30.77
N LEU A 173 -17.70 28.78 -30.57
CA LEU A 173 -19.16 28.73 -30.61
C LEU A 173 -19.69 28.46 -32.02
N GLU A 174 -18.94 28.87 -33.03
CA GLU A 174 -19.27 28.70 -34.46
C GLU A 174 -18.22 27.80 -35.14
N ASP A 175 -18.65 26.91 -36.00
CA ASP A 175 -17.74 26.07 -36.78
C ASP A 175 -16.90 26.99 -37.73
N ARG A 176 -15.59 26.90 -37.58
CA ARG A 176 -14.68 27.57 -38.49
C ARG A 176 -14.52 26.80 -39.79
N ALA A 177 -14.46 27.52 -40.92
CA ALA A 177 -14.10 26.92 -42.18
C ALA A 177 -12.72 26.23 -42.11
N SER A 178 -12.59 25.08 -42.77
CA SER A 178 -11.32 24.36 -42.86
C SER A 178 -10.21 25.21 -43.43
N GLY A 179 -9.06 25.17 -42.76
CA GLY A 179 -7.88 25.91 -43.17
C GLY A 179 -6.64 25.03 -43.20
N THR A 180 -5.49 25.65 -43.26
CA THR A 180 -4.19 24.99 -43.34
C THR A 180 -3.23 25.48 -42.24
N VAL A 181 -3.78 25.91 -41.09
CA VAL A 181 -3.02 26.51 -40.00
C VAL A 181 -2.57 25.45 -39.01
N ILE A 182 -1.27 25.23 -38.96
CA ILE A 182 -0.59 24.36 -37.98
C ILE A 182 -0.14 25.22 -36.82
N GLY A 183 -0.34 24.79 -35.59
CA GLY A 183 0.15 25.48 -34.41
C GLY A 183 1.26 24.74 -33.68
N TYR A 184 2.07 25.49 -32.99
CA TYR A 184 2.97 25.04 -31.94
C TYR A 184 2.80 25.94 -30.73
N VAL A 185 2.77 25.36 -29.54
CA VAL A 185 2.75 26.09 -28.27
C VAL A 185 3.80 25.49 -27.33
N GLY A 186 4.69 26.34 -26.80
CA GLY A 186 5.68 25.91 -25.84
C GLY A 186 6.96 26.73 -25.83
N ARG A 187 7.86 26.37 -24.92
CA ARG A 187 9.19 26.99 -24.85
C ARG A 187 10.01 26.62 -26.08
N LEU A 188 10.78 27.57 -26.59
CA LEU A 188 11.66 27.35 -27.74
C LEU A 188 13.01 26.82 -27.25
N GLU A 189 13.04 25.49 -26.96
CA GLU A 189 14.20 24.75 -26.49
C GLU A 189 14.50 23.57 -27.43
N PRO A 190 15.77 23.10 -27.53
CA PRO A 190 16.16 22.07 -28.50
C PRO A 190 15.30 20.81 -28.41
N HIS A 191 15.01 20.34 -27.20
CA HIS A 191 14.24 19.13 -26.97
C HIS A 191 12.72 19.27 -27.27
N LYS A 192 12.25 20.47 -27.54
CA LYS A 192 10.86 20.70 -27.98
C LYS A 192 10.66 20.47 -29.48
N GLY A 193 11.73 20.25 -30.25
CA GLY A 193 11.69 19.75 -31.61
C GLY A 193 11.13 20.72 -32.66
N VAL A 194 11.09 22.03 -32.39
CA VAL A 194 10.55 23.02 -33.34
C VAL A 194 11.32 23.04 -34.66
N SER A 195 12.61 22.71 -34.66
CA SER A 195 13.42 22.58 -35.88
C SER A 195 12.90 21.42 -36.77
N VAL A 196 12.51 20.29 -36.19
CA VAL A 196 11.91 19.17 -36.92
C VAL A 196 10.57 19.57 -37.54
N LEU A 197 9.79 20.39 -36.81
CA LEU A 197 8.52 20.94 -37.34
C LEU A 197 8.78 21.88 -38.52
N LEU A 198 9.78 22.74 -38.47
CA LEU A 198 10.14 23.61 -39.63
C LEU A 198 10.53 22.76 -40.84
N ASP A 199 11.28 21.69 -40.65
CA ASP A 199 11.68 20.80 -41.73
C ASP A 199 10.48 20.02 -42.30
N ALA A 200 9.45 19.72 -41.48
CA ALA A 200 8.19 19.14 -41.92
C ALA A 200 7.35 20.17 -42.73
N ILE A 201 7.26 21.44 -42.25
CA ILE A 201 6.54 22.52 -42.97
C ILE A 201 7.13 22.79 -44.34
N ALA A 202 8.45 22.70 -44.49
CA ALA A 202 9.11 22.88 -45.79
C ALA A 202 8.69 21.85 -46.84
N ARG A 203 8.11 20.70 -46.42
CA ARG A 203 7.59 19.62 -47.27
C ARG A 203 6.10 19.77 -47.61
N LEU A 204 5.42 20.77 -47.02
CA LEU A 204 4.01 21.05 -47.23
C LEU A 204 3.82 22.31 -48.08
N ASP A 205 3.05 22.22 -49.15
CA ASP A 205 2.93 23.32 -50.11
C ASP A 205 2.12 24.52 -49.64
N ARG A 206 1.07 24.30 -48.81
CA ARG A 206 0.08 25.33 -48.45
C ARG A 206 -0.09 25.57 -46.94
N ALA A 207 0.68 24.87 -46.09
CA ALA A 207 0.54 24.97 -44.66
C ALA A 207 1.16 26.28 -44.13
N VAL A 208 0.45 26.92 -43.22
CA VAL A 208 0.92 28.07 -42.44
C VAL A 208 1.22 27.58 -41.00
N LEU A 209 2.39 27.89 -40.48
CA LEU A 209 2.80 27.55 -39.13
C LEU A 209 2.73 28.80 -38.23
N ARG A 210 2.04 28.70 -37.10
CA ARG A 210 2.00 29.70 -36.04
C ARG A 210 2.70 29.15 -34.79
N ILE A 211 3.73 29.84 -34.32
CA ILE A 211 4.55 29.42 -33.17
C ILE A 211 4.30 30.39 -32.01
N ALA A 212 3.64 29.91 -30.95
CA ALA A 212 3.43 30.64 -29.70
C ALA A 212 4.45 30.17 -28.65
N GLY A 213 5.33 31.07 -28.24
CA GLY A 213 6.33 30.83 -27.22
C GLY A 213 7.58 31.63 -27.38
N ALA A 214 8.49 31.48 -26.41
CA ALA A 214 9.81 32.12 -26.44
C ALA A 214 10.86 31.15 -25.88
N GLY A 215 12.13 31.36 -26.17
CA GLY A 215 13.22 30.56 -25.63
C GLY A 215 14.55 30.77 -26.34
N PRO A 216 15.61 30.11 -25.87
CA PRO A 216 16.97 30.30 -26.36
C PRO A 216 17.16 29.91 -27.84
N GLU A 217 16.30 29.07 -28.41
CA GLU A 217 16.40 28.62 -29.80
C GLU A 217 15.82 29.64 -30.80
N GLU A 218 15.16 30.71 -30.37
CA GLU A 218 14.42 31.62 -31.26
C GLU A 218 15.29 32.14 -32.44
N GLN A 219 16.50 32.59 -32.17
CA GLN A 219 17.38 33.09 -33.21
C GLN A 219 17.81 32.01 -34.22
N ARG A 220 18.04 30.78 -33.72
CA ARG A 220 18.39 29.63 -34.57
C ARG A 220 17.21 29.23 -35.43
N LEU A 221 16.00 29.26 -34.88
CA LEU A 221 14.78 28.94 -35.63
C LEU A 221 14.53 29.99 -36.73
N ARG A 222 14.76 31.28 -36.48
CA ARG A 222 14.70 32.34 -37.52
C ARG A 222 15.66 32.05 -38.66
N THR A 223 16.92 31.73 -38.36
CA THR A 223 17.92 31.36 -39.38
C THR A 223 17.45 30.13 -40.16
N ARG A 224 16.87 29.10 -39.48
CA ARG A 224 16.37 27.89 -40.15
C ARG A 224 15.19 28.17 -41.09
N ILE A 225 14.29 29.09 -40.72
CA ILE A 225 13.17 29.54 -41.54
C ILE A 225 13.68 30.18 -42.86
N ASP A 226 14.71 31.01 -42.77
CA ASP A 226 15.32 31.66 -43.93
C ASP A 226 16.05 30.64 -44.85
N GLU A 227 16.81 29.69 -44.26
CA GLU A 227 17.48 28.61 -44.99
C GLU A 227 16.47 27.73 -45.77
N LEU A 228 15.32 27.40 -45.16
CA LEU A 228 14.27 26.60 -45.75
C LEU A 228 13.38 27.41 -46.73
N ARG A 229 13.53 28.74 -46.79
CA ARG A 229 12.74 29.66 -47.61
C ARG A 229 11.22 29.55 -47.37
N ILE A 230 10.84 29.48 -46.09
CA ILE A 230 9.44 29.39 -45.64
C ILE A 230 9.00 30.58 -44.81
N ALA A 231 9.70 31.70 -44.84
CA ALA A 231 9.43 32.89 -44.05
C ALA A 231 8.02 33.47 -44.28
N ASP A 232 7.48 33.32 -45.49
CA ASP A 232 6.12 33.74 -45.87
C ASP A 232 5.01 32.87 -45.25
N ARG A 233 5.36 31.70 -44.69
CA ARG A 233 4.43 30.71 -44.13
C ARG A 233 4.63 30.42 -42.63
N VAL A 234 5.56 31.10 -41.98
CA VAL A 234 5.85 30.91 -40.56
C VAL A 234 5.71 32.20 -39.77
N GLU A 235 4.78 32.22 -38.84
CA GLU A 235 4.55 33.30 -37.90
C GLU A 235 5.10 32.98 -36.52
N LEU A 236 6.09 33.75 -36.05
CA LEU A 236 6.57 33.71 -34.65
C LEU A 236 5.74 34.68 -33.82
N VAL A 237 4.71 34.19 -33.13
CA VAL A 237 3.74 35.00 -32.37
C VAL A 237 4.33 35.54 -31.07
N GLY A 238 5.37 34.87 -30.55
CA GLY A 238 5.92 35.16 -29.23
C GLY A 238 5.10 34.51 -28.10
N PRO A 239 5.39 34.87 -26.83
CA PRO A 239 4.64 34.34 -25.70
C PRO A 239 3.18 34.81 -25.71
N VAL A 240 2.27 33.91 -25.45
CA VAL A 240 0.82 34.16 -25.37
C VAL A 240 0.37 33.96 -23.93
N ASP A 241 -0.36 34.91 -23.36
CA ASP A 241 -0.90 34.83 -22.02
C ASP A 241 -1.96 33.73 -21.92
N GLN A 242 -2.07 33.09 -20.74
CA GLN A 242 -2.96 31.97 -20.53
C GLN A 242 -4.43 32.28 -20.87
N GLU A 243 -4.88 33.48 -20.61
CA GLU A 243 -6.25 33.95 -20.92
C GLU A 243 -6.52 34.04 -22.43
N ARG A 244 -5.48 34.31 -23.25
CA ARG A 244 -5.57 34.42 -24.70
C ARG A 244 -5.19 33.17 -25.46
N LEU A 245 -4.66 32.17 -24.73
CA LEU A 245 -4.21 30.92 -25.31
C LEU A 245 -5.36 30.09 -25.94
N PRO A 246 -6.59 30.07 -25.37
CA PRO A 246 -7.73 29.40 -26.01
C PRO A 246 -8.05 29.99 -27.41
N ASP A 247 -7.98 31.29 -27.59
CA ASP A 247 -8.22 31.92 -28.92
C ASP A 247 -7.11 31.58 -29.91
N PHE A 248 -5.87 31.46 -29.43
CA PHE A 248 -4.79 30.95 -30.26
C PHE A 248 -5.08 29.52 -30.74
N TYR A 249 -5.45 28.60 -29.83
CA TYR A 249 -5.80 27.22 -30.20
C TYR A 249 -6.99 27.18 -31.18
N ARG A 250 -8.07 27.91 -30.91
CA ARG A 250 -9.25 27.97 -31.77
C ARG A 250 -8.91 28.45 -33.17
N GLY A 251 -7.79 29.19 -33.32
CA GLY A 251 -7.27 29.63 -34.60
C GLY A 251 -6.50 28.58 -35.41
N LEU A 252 -6.33 27.34 -34.90
CA LEU A 252 -5.55 26.29 -35.52
C LEU A 252 -6.45 25.23 -36.16
N ASP A 253 -5.95 24.53 -37.18
CA ASP A 253 -6.55 23.33 -37.76
C ASP A 253 -5.93 22.05 -37.20
N VAL A 254 -4.68 22.13 -36.75
CA VAL A 254 -3.95 21.05 -36.04
C VAL A 254 -2.85 21.62 -35.17
N LEU A 255 -2.62 21.02 -34.00
CA LEU A 255 -1.46 21.31 -33.16
C LEU A 255 -0.37 20.25 -33.36
N ALA A 256 0.87 20.67 -33.56
CA ALA A 256 2.05 19.80 -33.56
C ALA A 256 2.78 19.85 -32.21
N VAL A 257 3.12 18.66 -31.66
CA VAL A 257 3.90 18.52 -30.43
C VAL A 257 5.12 17.63 -30.72
N PRO A 258 6.16 18.17 -31.39
CA PRO A 258 7.27 17.39 -31.98
C PRO A 258 8.41 17.16 -30.98
N SER A 259 8.11 16.89 -29.71
CA SER A 259 9.09 16.74 -28.63
C SER A 259 10.12 15.63 -28.92
N LEU A 260 11.38 15.88 -28.57
CA LEU A 260 12.52 14.99 -28.79
C LEU A 260 12.97 14.36 -27.48
N PRO A 261 13.21 13.05 -27.42
CA PRO A 261 13.82 12.41 -26.27
C PRO A 261 15.29 12.80 -26.17
N THR A 262 15.74 13.11 -24.95
CA THR A 262 17.15 13.30 -24.63
C THR A 262 17.56 12.46 -23.44
N PRO A 263 18.84 12.18 -23.20
CA PRO A 263 19.29 11.40 -22.05
C PRO A 263 18.86 11.98 -20.69
N GLY A 264 18.62 13.29 -20.62
CA GLY A 264 18.26 13.99 -19.38
C GLY A 264 16.82 14.49 -19.30
N TRP A 265 16.06 14.40 -20.39
CA TRP A 265 14.72 14.94 -20.47
C TRP A 265 13.81 14.14 -21.40
N LEU A 266 12.60 13.84 -20.92
CA LEU A 266 11.47 13.33 -21.67
C LEU A 266 10.24 14.19 -21.37
N GLU A 267 9.30 14.28 -22.32
CA GLU A 267 8.03 14.96 -22.03
C GLU A 267 7.32 14.23 -20.88
N GLN A 268 7.00 14.98 -19.83
CA GLN A 268 6.41 14.40 -18.62
C GLN A 268 4.89 14.32 -18.68
N PHE A 269 4.23 15.20 -19.48
CA PHE A 269 2.79 15.16 -19.68
C PHE A 269 2.39 15.70 -21.06
N GLY A 270 2.80 16.92 -21.45
CA GLY A 270 2.37 17.53 -22.70
C GLY A 270 1.03 18.28 -22.57
N ARG A 271 0.90 19.13 -21.54
CA ARG A 271 -0.33 19.88 -21.24
C ARG A 271 -0.93 20.61 -22.46
N VAL A 272 -0.10 21.16 -23.34
CA VAL A 272 -0.51 21.83 -24.58
C VAL A 272 -1.36 20.94 -25.49
N ALA A 273 -1.12 19.62 -25.50
CA ALA A 273 -1.93 18.67 -26.26
C ALA A 273 -3.35 18.57 -25.70
N VAL A 274 -3.49 18.52 -24.37
CA VAL A 274 -4.80 18.45 -23.70
C VAL A 274 -5.57 19.76 -23.88
N GLU A 275 -4.90 20.91 -23.77
CA GLU A 275 -5.48 22.23 -23.98
C GLU A 275 -6.01 22.39 -25.43
N ALA A 276 -5.23 21.96 -26.42
CA ALA A 276 -5.65 21.97 -27.82
C ALA A 276 -6.85 21.03 -28.06
N MET A 277 -6.79 19.81 -27.52
CA MET A 277 -7.89 18.84 -27.61
C MET A 277 -9.17 19.37 -26.95
N ALA A 278 -9.05 20.07 -25.81
CA ALA A 278 -10.18 20.73 -25.15
C ALA A 278 -10.82 21.82 -26.06
N CYS A 279 -10.00 22.56 -26.80
CA CYS A 279 -10.45 23.53 -27.80
C CYS A 279 -10.98 22.87 -29.11
N GLY A 280 -11.00 21.55 -29.19
CA GLY A 280 -11.44 20.83 -30.39
C GLY A 280 -10.41 20.79 -31.51
N VAL A 281 -9.14 21.03 -31.22
CA VAL A 281 -8.03 21.03 -32.18
C VAL A 281 -7.36 19.65 -32.19
N PRO A 282 -7.29 18.96 -33.34
CA PRO A 282 -6.54 17.73 -33.51
C PRO A 282 -5.06 17.89 -33.14
N VAL A 283 -4.46 16.83 -32.63
CA VAL A 283 -3.06 16.82 -32.20
C VAL A 283 -2.26 15.79 -32.98
N VAL A 284 -1.09 16.20 -33.50
CA VAL A 284 -0.04 15.32 -34.01
C VAL A 284 1.17 15.46 -33.10
N ALA A 285 1.61 14.37 -32.46
CA ALA A 285 2.66 14.40 -31.47
C ALA A 285 3.73 13.34 -31.73
N SER A 286 4.94 13.58 -31.22
CA SER A 286 5.99 12.56 -31.22
C SER A 286 5.64 11.40 -30.28
N ASP A 287 5.93 10.16 -30.71
CA ASP A 287 5.81 8.94 -29.89
C ASP A 287 6.95 8.84 -28.88
N THR A 288 6.92 9.69 -27.85
CA THR A 288 7.95 9.78 -26.83
C THR A 288 7.43 10.29 -25.50
N GLY A 289 8.05 9.84 -24.41
CA GLY A 289 7.70 10.25 -23.06
C GLY A 289 6.23 9.97 -22.72
N ALA A 290 5.54 10.94 -22.16
CA ALA A 290 4.14 10.83 -21.79
C ALA A 290 3.14 11.10 -22.94
N LEU A 291 3.58 11.54 -24.09
CA LEU A 291 2.68 11.92 -25.19
C LEU A 291 1.77 10.77 -25.64
N PRO A 292 2.23 9.50 -25.72
CA PRO A 292 1.35 8.38 -26.03
C PRO A 292 0.20 8.20 -25.00
N ASP A 293 0.47 8.40 -23.72
CA ASP A 293 -0.55 8.30 -22.65
C ASP A 293 -1.58 9.45 -22.77
N VAL A 294 -1.11 10.66 -23.08
CA VAL A 294 -1.92 11.88 -23.13
C VAL A 294 -2.76 11.96 -24.40
N VAL A 295 -2.15 11.70 -25.55
CA VAL A 295 -2.81 11.79 -26.85
C VAL A 295 -3.68 10.56 -27.12
N GLY A 296 -3.22 9.38 -26.71
CA GLY A 296 -3.95 8.12 -26.86
C GLY A 296 -4.42 7.87 -28.30
N ARG A 297 -5.70 7.50 -28.43
CA ARG A 297 -6.36 7.28 -29.74
C ARG A 297 -7.02 8.56 -30.27
N ALA A 298 -6.86 9.69 -29.61
CA ALA A 298 -7.50 10.95 -29.98
C ALA A 298 -6.69 11.75 -31.00
N GLY A 299 -5.37 11.50 -31.09
CA GLY A 299 -4.47 12.13 -32.04
C GLY A 299 -3.65 11.14 -32.85
N LEU A 300 -2.65 11.66 -33.57
CA LEU A 300 -1.68 10.86 -34.31
C LEU A 300 -0.31 10.93 -33.62
N LEU A 301 0.33 9.78 -33.52
CA LEU A 301 1.70 9.65 -33.00
C LEU A 301 2.66 9.37 -34.17
N VAL A 302 3.79 10.06 -34.18
CA VAL A 302 4.85 9.90 -35.19
C VAL A 302 6.19 9.63 -34.51
N PRO A 303 7.13 8.94 -35.17
CA PRO A 303 8.49 8.79 -34.62
C PRO A 303 9.11 10.16 -34.31
N PRO A 304 9.79 10.33 -33.16
CA PRO A 304 10.51 11.55 -32.86
C PRO A 304 11.66 11.74 -33.85
N ASP A 305 12.00 13.00 -34.12
CA ASP A 305 13.07 13.40 -35.06
C ASP A 305 12.87 12.92 -36.52
N ASP A 306 11.61 12.72 -36.91
CA ASP A 306 11.23 12.33 -38.28
C ASP A 306 10.34 13.40 -38.93
N PRO A 307 10.92 14.37 -39.66
CA PRO A 307 10.15 15.43 -40.31
C PRO A 307 9.28 14.94 -41.48
N GLU A 308 9.57 13.79 -42.09
CA GLU A 308 8.77 13.23 -43.18
C GLU A 308 7.50 12.58 -42.63
N ALA A 309 7.62 11.76 -41.57
CA ALA A 309 6.47 11.19 -40.88
C ALA A 309 5.56 12.29 -40.29
N LEU A 310 6.16 13.34 -39.70
CA LEU A 310 5.43 14.47 -39.17
C LEU A 310 4.68 15.23 -40.26
N ALA A 311 5.33 15.52 -41.41
CA ALA A 311 4.69 16.16 -42.54
C ALA A 311 3.52 15.32 -43.10
N THR A 312 3.70 14.01 -43.24
CA THR A 312 2.68 13.09 -43.72
C THR A 312 1.46 13.08 -42.81
N ALA A 313 1.68 13.00 -41.49
CA ALA A 313 0.60 13.01 -40.49
C ALA A 313 -0.14 14.37 -40.47
N LEU A 314 0.58 15.48 -40.49
CA LEU A 314 -0.01 16.83 -40.56
C LEU A 314 -0.85 16.99 -41.83
N LYS A 315 -0.33 16.55 -42.99
CA LYS A 315 -1.01 16.58 -44.28
C LYS A 315 -2.33 15.79 -44.23
N SER A 316 -2.30 14.58 -43.68
CA SER A 316 -3.51 13.75 -43.58
C SER A 316 -4.65 14.40 -42.80
N VAL A 317 -4.30 15.14 -41.72
CA VAL A 317 -5.29 15.89 -40.91
C VAL A 317 -5.81 17.12 -41.66
N LEU A 318 -4.95 17.83 -42.38
CA LEU A 318 -5.33 19.03 -43.10
C LEU A 318 -6.17 18.76 -44.35
N GLU A 319 -5.94 17.64 -45.06
CA GLU A 319 -6.59 17.31 -46.32
C GLU A 319 -7.88 16.48 -46.15
N ASP A 320 -8.12 15.89 -44.98
CA ASP A 320 -9.32 15.08 -44.69
C ASP A 320 -10.17 15.68 -43.56
N ASP A 321 -11.21 16.40 -43.94
CA ASP A 321 -12.17 17.01 -43.01
C ASP A 321 -12.86 15.99 -42.10
N THR A 322 -13.10 14.77 -42.57
CA THR A 322 -13.76 13.71 -41.81
C THR A 322 -12.84 13.26 -40.69
N THR A 323 -11.60 12.91 -41.03
CA THR A 323 -10.55 12.56 -40.07
C THR A 323 -10.34 13.68 -39.01
N ARG A 324 -10.28 14.94 -39.48
CA ARG A 324 -10.09 16.09 -38.57
C ARG A 324 -11.25 16.22 -37.59
N ARG A 325 -12.52 16.14 -38.03
CA ARG A 325 -13.69 16.20 -37.14
C ARG A 325 -13.75 15.05 -36.16
N GLU A 326 -13.43 13.82 -36.59
CA GLU A 326 -13.37 12.67 -35.72
C GLU A 326 -12.28 12.79 -34.66
N MET A 327 -11.10 13.28 -35.05
CA MET A 327 -9.99 13.55 -34.10
C MET A 327 -10.38 14.64 -33.11
N ALA A 328 -10.99 15.74 -33.56
CA ALA A 328 -11.49 16.81 -32.69
C ALA A 328 -12.51 16.28 -31.67
N ALA A 329 -13.47 15.44 -32.10
CA ALA A 329 -14.48 14.86 -31.23
C ALA A 329 -13.87 13.86 -30.21
N ARG A 330 -12.91 13.03 -30.63
CA ARG A 330 -12.16 12.14 -29.74
C ARG A 330 -11.28 12.91 -28.76
N GLY A 331 -10.60 13.96 -29.25
CA GLY A 331 -9.76 14.84 -28.45
C GLY A 331 -10.53 15.52 -27.32
N ARG A 332 -11.72 16.03 -27.60
CA ARG A 332 -12.58 16.63 -26.56
C ARG A 332 -12.93 15.63 -25.45
N ARG A 333 -13.36 14.41 -25.81
CA ARG A 333 -13.64 13.38 -24.81
C ARG A 333 -12.41 13.00 -23.99
N GLN A 334 -11.23 12.99 -24.61
CA GLN A 334 -9.96 12.75 -23.90
C GLN A 334 -9.63 13.89 -22.94
N ALA A 335 -9.82 15.15 -23.37
CA ALA A 335 -9.60 16.34 -22.53
C ALA A 335 -10.60 16.43 -21.36
N GLU A 336 -11.86 16.01 -21.55
CA GLU A 336 -12.86 15.94 -20.49
C GLU A 336 -12.41 15.03 -19.33
N GLN A 337 -11.68 13.93 -19.61
CA GLN A 337 -11.10 13.06 -18.60
C GLN A 337 -9.96 13.71 -17.82
N ALA A 338 -9.37 14.76 -18.35
CA ALA A 338 -8.36 15.60 -17.71
C ALA A 338 -8.95 16.92 -17.18
N SER A 339 -10.28 17.11 -17.16
CA SER A 339 -10.88 18.28 -16.50
C SER A 339 -10.54 18.30 -15.02
N TRP A 340 -10.42 19.48 -14.42
CA TRP A 340 -10.11 19.60 -12.99
C TRP A 340 -11.12 18.86 -12.10
N SER A 341 -12.39 18.76 -12.50
CA SER A 341 -13.41 18.01 -11.77
C SER A 341 -13.17 16.50 -11.82
N GLU A 342 -12.81 15.92 -12.99
CA GLU A 342 -12.45 14.49 -13.09
C GLU A 342 -11.15 14.17 -12.36
N VAL A 343 -10.17 15.06 -12.46
CA VAL A 343 -8.91 14.97 -11.71
C VAL A 343 -9.19 14.96 -10.21
N ALA A 344 -10.00 15.89 -9.70
CA ALA A 344 -10.37 15.93 -8.28
C ALA A 344 -11.10 14.65 -7.84
N ARG A 345 -12.05 14.14 -8.64
CA ARG A 345 -12.72 12.86 -8.36
C ARG A 345 -11.75 11.68 -8.32
N SER A 346 -10.79 11.65 -9.23
CA SER A 346 -9.73 10.63 -9.26
C SER A 346 -8.82 10.68 -8.01
N TYR A 347 -8.45 11.89 -7.57
CA TYR A 347 -7.72 12.08 -6.30
C TYR A 347 -8.55 11.64 -5.10
N LEU A 348 -9.84 12.01 -5.03
CA LEU A 348 -10.73 11.58 -3.95
C LEU A 348 -10.88 10.05 -3.92
N ALA A 349 -10.98 9.41 -5.08
CA ALA A 349 -11.01 7.95 -5.15
C ALA A 349 -9.70 7.33 -4.65
N MET A 350 -8.54 7.93 -4.96
CA MET A 350 -7.25 7.51 -4.44
C MET A 350 -7.16 7.76 -2.92
N TYR A 351 -7.59 8.93 -2.41
CA TYR A 351 -7.60 9.22 -0.98
C TYR A 351 -8.52 8.28 -0.21
N ARG A 352 -9.73 7.99 -0.73
CA ARG A 352 -10.63 7.01 -0.15
C ARG A 352 -9.98 5.63 -0.08
N ARG A 353 -9.29 5.19 -1.13
CA ARG A 353 -8.49 3.95 -1.09
C ARG A 353 -7.40 4.03 -0.04
N ALA A 354 -6.62 5.12 0.02
CA ALA A 354 -5.54 5.29 0.99
C ALA A 354 -6.04 5.29 2.44
N VAL A 355 -7.21 5.88 2.69
CA VAL A 355 -7.89 5.88 4.00
C VAL A 355 -8.55 4.54 4.28
N HIS A 356 -9.11 3.89 3.24
CA HIS A 356 -9.80 2.60 3.32
C HIS A 356 -8.92 1.43 2.84
N ASP A 357 -7.65 1.71 2.44
CA ASP A 357 -6.74 0.66 1.97
C ASP A 357 -6.49 -0.32 3.12
N PRO A 358 -6.80 -1.60 2.90
CA PRO A 358 -6.55 -2.66 3.88
C PRO A 358 -5.11 -2.72 4.39
N ALA A 359 -4.13 -2.23 3.62
CA ALA A 359 -2.75 -2.14 4.10
C ALA A 359 -2.54 -1.12 5.24
N HIS A 360 -3.48 -0.17 5.47
CA HIS A 360 -3.33 0.87 6.48
C HIS A 360 -4.55 1.10 7.39
N SER A 361 -5.75 0.56 7.09
CA SER A 361 -6.91 0.74 7.96
C SER A 361 -7.93 -0.40 8.03
N HIS A 362 -7.98 -1.32 7.08
CA HIS A 362 -8.77 -2.54 7.18
C HIS A 362 -8.09 -3.64 6.34
N ARG A 363 -7.02 -4.26 6.86
CA ARG A 363 -6.81 -5.65 6.50
C ARG A 363 -8.09 -6.36 6.89
N GLY A 364 -8.68 -7.10 5.94
CA GLY A 364 -9.73 -8.02 6.31
C GLY A 364 -9.23 -8.88 7.47
N VAL A 365 -10.10 -9.35 8.29
CA VAL A 365 -9.80 -10.45 9.21
C VAL A 365 -10.51 -11.67 8.65
N GLU A 366 -9.78 -12.73 8.34
CA GLU A 366 -10.35 -14.04 8.04
C GLU A 366 -10.29 -14.90 9.30
N VAL A 367 -11.44 -15.44 9.70
CA VAL A 367 -11.53 -16.30 10.88
C VAL A 367 -11.30 -17.74 10.45
N VAL A 368 -10.37 -18.41 11.10
CA VAL A 368 -10.06 -19.82 10.89
C VAL A 368 -10.38 -20.61 12.17
N VAL A 369 -11.26 -21.61 12.04
CA VAL A 369 -11.61 -22.54 13.12
C VAL A 369 -11.20 -23.94 12.73
N VAL A 370 -10.39 -24.60 13.56
CA VAL A 370 -10.08 -26.03 13.39
C VAL A 370 -11.00 -26.83 14.31
N ALA A 371 -12.00 -27.47 13.74
CA ALA A 371 -13.01 -28.26 14.47
C ALA A 371 -12.61 -29.72 14.57
N TYR A 372 -13.04 -30.35 15.68
CA TYR A 372 -13.00 -31.82 15.86
C TYR A 372 -14.25 -32.26 16.63
N GLY A 373 -15.31 -32.64 15.90
CA GLY A 373 -16.61 -32.91 16.49
C GLY A 373 -17.23 -31.69 17.18
N ARG A 374 -18.10 -31.88 18.15
CA ARG A 374 -18.72 -30.84 18.99
C ARG A 374 -19.38 -29.71 18.20
N PRO A 375 -20.42 -30.02 17.40
CA PRO A 375 -21.13 -29.00 16.60
C PRO A 375 -21.78 -27.92 17.47
N ASP A 376 -22.15 -28.25 18.71
CA ASP A 376 -22.73 -27.34 19.71
C ASP A 376 -21.77 -26.21 20.10
N LEU A 377 -20.52 -26.54 20.37
CA LEU A 377 -19.48 -25.56 20.70
C LEU A 377 -19.10 -24.75 19.48
N LEU A 378 -18.95 -25.40 18.33
CA LEU A 378 -18.63 -24.74 17.07
C LEU A 378 -19.67 -23.67 16.72
N GLU A 379 -20.95 -23.99 16.78
CA GLU A 379 -22.01 -23.02 16.50
C GLU A 379 -21.93 -21.81 17.43
N ARG A 380 -21.72 -22.03 18.73
CA ARG A 380 -21.57 -20.97 19.73
C ARG A 380 -20.37 -20.05 19.42
N SER A 381 -19.24 -20.61 18.97
CA SER A 381 -18.04 -19.84 18.65
C SER A 381 -18.18 -19.02 17.36
N LEU A 382 -18.95 -19.53 16.39
CA LEU A 382 -19.10 -18.90 15.08
C LEU A 382 -20.07 -17.73 15.06
N LEU A 383 -21.17 -17.79 15.82
CA LEU A 383 -22.26 -16.78 15.78
C LEU A 383 -21.78 -15.34 15.91
N PRO A 384 -20.88 -14.97 16.86
CA PRO A 384 -20.46 -13.56 17.01
C PRO A 384 -19.54 -13.07 15.89
N VAL A 385 -18.93 -13.97 15.13
CA VAL A 385 -17.91 -13.66 14.11
C VAL A 385 -18.39 -13.82 12.66
N LEU A 386 -19.68 -14.13 12.44
CA LEU A 386 -20.27 -14.34 11.10
C LEU A 386 -20.17 -13.11 10.17
N SER A 387 -19.90 -11.93 10.71
CA SER A 387 -19.67 -10.72 9.90
C SER A 387 -18.29 -10.67 9.24
N PHE A 388 -17.39 -11.60 9.58
CA PHE A 388 -16.11 -11.82 8.94
C PHE A 388 -16.20 -13.01 7.97
N PRO A 389 -15.31 -13.10 6.96
CA PRO A 389 -15.10 -14.36 6.25
C PRO A 389 -14.65 -15.46 7.23
N VAL A 390 -15.39 -16.55 7.30
CA VAL A 390 -15.10 -17.67 8.21
C VAL A 390 -14.81 -18.93 7.42
N THR A 391 -13.71 -19.61 7.75
CA THR A 391 -13.33 -20.92 7.22
C THR A 391 -13.21 -21.92 8.38
N VAL A 392 -13.99 -22.99 8.32
CA VAL A 392 -13.94 -24.12 9.27
C VAL A 392 -13.21 -25.28 8.61
N VAL A 393 -12.15 -25.76 9.25
CA VAL A 393 -11.47 -27.02 8.86
C VAL A 393 -11.88 -28.10 9.83
N ASP A 394 -12.56 -29.12 9.34
CA ASP A 394 -13.06 -30.21 10.16
C ASP A 394 -12.15 -31.46 10.12
N ASN A 395 -11.34 -31.64 11.15
CA ASN A 395 -10.45 -32.77 11.31
C ASN A 395 -11.18 -34.08 11.67
N SER A 396 -12.50 -34.03 11.89
CA SER A 396 -13.32 -35.20 12.24
C SER A 396 -14.12 -35.75 11.07
N SER A 397 -14.22 -35.01 9.96
CA SER A 397 -15.08 -35.31 8.81
C SER A 397 -16.55 -35.60 9.25
N SER A 398 -17.08 -34.79 10.17
CA SER A 398 -18.40 -34.98 10.78
C SER A 398 -19.51 -34.35 9.92
N ALA A 399 -20.52 -35.14 9.58
CA ALA A 399 -21.72 -34.63 8.91
C ALA A 399 -22.45 -33.54 9.73
N GLU A 400 -22.39 -33.63 11.05
CA GLU A 400 -23.03 -32.67 11.96
C GLU A 400 -22.28 -31.31 11.94
N VAL A 401 -20.95 -31.33 11.89
CA VAL A 401 -20.11 -30.13 11.73
C VAL A 401 -20.37 -29.48 10.37
N ALA A 402 -20.43 -30.29 9.31
CA ALA A 402 -20.75 -29.79 7.96
C ALA A 402 -22.14 -29.12 7.91
N ALA A 403 -23.15 -29.73 8.56
CA ALA A 403 -24.52 -29.19 8.62
C ALA A 403 -24.58 -27.83 9.37
N VAL A 404 -23.77 -27.65 10.44
CA VAL A 404 -23.64 -26.35 11.12
C VAL A 404 -23.06 -25.31 10.17
N CYS A 405 -22.00 -25.65 9.45
CA CYS A 405 -21.35 -24.74 8.50
C CYS A 405 -22.30 -24.32 7.36
N GLU A 406 -23.03 -25.27 6.79
CA GLU A 406 -24.04 -25.01 5.75
C GLU A 406 -25.15 -24.07 6.26
N ARG A 407 -25.70 -24.35 7.44
CA ARG A 407 -26.75 -23.53 8.04
C ARG A 407 -26.32 -22.10 8.33
N LEU A 408 -25.08 -21.91 8.75
CA LEU A 408 -24.52 -20.59 9.06
C LEU A 408 -23.92 -19.89 7.83
N GLY A 409 -23.86 -20.55 6.67
CA GLY A 409 -23.29 -19.98 5.44
C GLY A 409 -21.78 -19.76 5.52
N VAL A 410 -21.06 -20.50 6.36
CA VAL A 410 -19.60 -20.43 6.51
C VAL A 410 -18.90 -21.48 5.65
N ARG A 411 -17.68 -21.19 5.24
CA ARG A 411 -16.90 -22.09 4.40
C ARG A 411 -16.47 -23.31 5.19
N TYR A 412 -16.75 -24.50 4.66
CA TYR A 412 -16.36 -25.79 5.21
C TYR A 412 -15.24 -26.42 4.37
N LEU A 413 -14.19 -26.93 5.04
CA LEU A 413 -13.10 -27.70 4.44
C LEU A 413 -12.90 -29.00 5.22
N ASP A 414 -12.88 -30.13 4.50
CA ASP A 414 -12.55 -31.43 5.05
C ASP A 414 -11.19 -31.90 4.50
N PRO A 415 -10.13 -31.96 5.32
CA PRO A 415 -8.81 -32.44 4.89
C PRO A 415 -8.77 -33.98 4.70
N GLY A 416 -9.86 -34.71 4.97
CA GLY A 416 -9.95 -36.18 4.86
C GLY A 416 -9.14 -36.96 5.90
N ARG A 417 -8.52 -36.27 6.86
CA ARG A 417 -7.71 -36.86 7.94
C ARG A 417 -7.56 -35.87 9.11
N ASN A 418 -7.39 -36.42 10.30
CA ASN A 418 -6.96 -35.60 11.43
C ASN A 418 -5.44 -35.41 11.42
N GLY A 419 -5.00 -34.24 10.97
CA GLY A 419 -3.58 -33.83 10.96
C GLY A 419 -3.12 -33.13 12.23
N GLY A 420 -4.02 -32.82 13.17
CA GLY A 420 -3.80 -31.97 14.33
C GLY A 420 -4.13 -30.49 14.06
N PHE A 421 -3.95 -29.66 15.07
CA PHE A 421 -4.34 -28.24 14.99
C PHE A 421 -3.52 -27.46 13.93
N GLY A 422 -2.18 -27.55 14.00
CA GLY A 422 -1.29 -26.84 13.06
C GLY A 422 -1.52 -27.23 11.60
N ALA A 423 -1.76 -28.52 11.31
CA ALA A 423 -2.07 -28.98 9.96
C ALA A 423 -3.44 -28.46 9.48
N GLY A 424 -4.44 -28.39 10.37
CA GLY A 424 -5.74 -27.80 10.06
C GLY A 424 -5.61 -26.32 9.73
N VAL A 425 -4.84 -25.55 10.51
CA VAL A 425 -4.56 -24.14 10.23
C VAL A 425 -3.85 -23.99 8.88
N ASN A 426 -2.81 -24.78 8.60
CA ASN A 426 -2.10 -24.73 7.31
C ASN A 426 -3.04 -25.07 6.14
N HIS A 427 -3.96 -26.01 6.32
CA HIS A 427 -4.96 -26.33 5.30
C HIS A 427 -5.87 -25.13 5.02
N ALA A 428 -6.34 -24.40 6.04
CA ALA A 428 -7.09 -23.17 5.85
C ALA A 428 -6.24 -22.09 5.14
N LEU A 429 -4.99 -21.90 5.58
CA LEU A 429 -4.08 -20.91 5.00
C LEU A 429 -3.80 -21.14 3.52
N ALA A 430 -3.74 -22.41 3.08
CA ALA A 430 -3.58 -22.77 1.67
C ALA A 430 -4.84 -22.50 0.82
N HIS A 431 -6.00 -22.34 1.45
CA HIS A 431 -7.29 -22.14 0.79
C HIS A 431 -7.94 -20.81 1.17
N ARG A 432 -7.18 -19.79 1.48
CA ARG A 432 -7.70 -18.48 1.91
C ARG A 432 -8.53 -17.81 0.82
N THR A 433 -9.54 -17.06 1.26
CA THR A 433 -10.37 -16.22 0.37
C THR A 433 -9.71 -14.88 0.08
N ASP A 434 -8.99 -14.32 1.06
CA ASP A 434 -8.21 -13.10 0.92
C ASP A 434 -6.76 -13.34 1.41
N PRO A 435 -5.78 -13.46 0.51
CA PRO A 435 -4.38 -13.69 0.88
C PRO A 435 -3.76 -12.53 1.67
N HIS A 436 -4.39 -11.35 1.68
CA HIS A 436 -3.87 -10.15 2.37
C HIS A 436 -4.54 -9.90 3.73
N ALA A 437 -5.58 -10.65 4.10
CA ALA A 437 -6.23 -10.52 5.40
C ALA A 437 -5.37 -11.02 6.55
N ASP A 438 -5.43 -10.39 7.72
CA ASP A 438 -4.92 -10.95 8.97
C ASP A 438 -5.77 -12.19 9.35
N VAL A 439 -5.20 -13.14 10.08
CA VAL A 439 -5.88 -14.41 10.38
C VAL A 439 -6.20 -14.52 11.86
N LEU A 440 -7.48 -14.57 12.19
CA LEU A 440 -7.94 -14.89 13.54
C LEU A 440 -8.07 -16.42 13.69
N LEU A 441 -7.16 -17.02 14.43
CA LEU A 441 -7.35 -18.40 14.91
C LEU A 441 -8.34 -18.38 16.07
N LEU A 442 -9.38 -19.19 15.97
CA LEU A 442 -10.43 -19.29 16.97
C LEU A 442 -10.69 -20.78 17.27
N ASN A 443 -10.53 -21.18 18.52
CA ASN A 443 -10.90 -22.52 18.93
C ASN A 443 -12.42 -22.69 18.97
N PRO A 444 -12.96 -23.88 18.67
CA PRO A 444 -14.41 -24.12 18.73
C PRO A 444 -15.01 -24.01 20.14
N ASP A 445 -14.20 -24.03 21.19
CA ASP A 445 -14.60 -23.82 22.60
C ASP A 445 -14.27 -22.41 23.12
N ALA A 446 -14.01 -21.46 22.22
CA ALA A 446 -13.80 -20.06 22.57
C ALA A 446 -14.82 -19.16 21.87
N VAL A 447 -15.20 -18.07 22.53
CA VAL A 447 -16.14 -17.06 22.03
C VAL A 447 -15.49 -15.69 22.13
N VAL A 448 -15.46 -14.97 21.01
CA VAL A 448 -14.96 -13.59 20.94
C VAL A 448 -15.97 -12.73 20.16
N GLU A 449 -16.32 -11.59 20.73
CA GLU A 449 -17.25 -10.69 20.08
C GLU A 449 -16.59 -9.92 18.92
N ARG A 450 -17.40 -9.54 17.91
CA ARG A 450 -16.92 -8.74 16.79
C ARG A 450 -16.16 -7.49 17.22
N ALA A 451 -16.64 -6.80 18.25
CA ALA A 451 -16.02 -5.59 18.77
C ALA A 451 -14.60 -5.86 19.29
N ASP A 452 -14.40 -6.98 19.98
CA ASP A 452 -13.10 -7.39 20.52
C ASP A 452 -12.11 -7.79 19.42
N VAL A 453 -12.58 -8.45 18.35
CA VAL A 453 -11.75 -8.74 17.16
C VAL A 453 -11.24 -7.44 16.52
N LEU A 454 -12.08 -6.41 16.42
CA LEU A 454 -11.67 -5.10 15.90
C LEU A 454 -10.66 -4.40 16.81
N VAL A 455 -10.78 -4.56 18.15
CA VAL A 455 -9.78 -4.04 19.11
C VAL A 455 -8.43 -4.76 18.93
N LEU A 456 -8.43 -6.08 18.74
CA LEU A 456 -7.21 -6.84 18.42
C LEU A 456 -6.58 -6.36 17.12
N GLN A 457 -7.37 -6.15 16.09
CA GLN A 457 -6.89 -5.64 14.81
C GLN A 457 -6.27 -4.24 14.95
N GLN A 458 -6.92 -3.34 15.67
CA GLN A 458 -6.36 -2.02 15.96
C GLN A 458 -5.03 -2.10 16.71
N ALA A 459 -4.88 -3.05 17.63
CA ALA A 459 -3.62 -3.26 18.34
C ALA A 459 -2.50 -3.73 17.42
N LEU A 460 -2.77 -4.64 16.46
CA LEU A 460 -1.82 -5.03 15.42
C LEU A 460 -1.44 -3.84 14.52
N LEU A 461 -2.43 -3.09 14.05
CA LEU A 461 -2.19 -1.92 13.19
C LEU A 461 -1.37 -0.83 13.91
N ALA A 462 -1.56 -0.70 15.22
CA ALA A 462 -0.89 0.30 16.04
C ALA A 462 0.61 0.03 16.26
N ASP A 463 1.03 -1.24 16.23
CA ASP A 463 2.41 -1.64 16.47
C ASP A 463 2.88 -2.61 15.37
N PRO A 464 3.65 -2.13 14.37
CA PRO A 464 4.10 -2.94 13.24
C PRO A 464 5.11 -4.02 13.62
N THR A 465 5.58 -4.09 14.87
CA THR A 465 6.48 -5.13 15.35
C THR A 465 5.75 -6.37 15.89
N LEU A 466 4.42 -6.30 16.00
CA LEU A 466 3.62 -7.41 16.51
C LEU A 466 3.30 -8.42 15.40
N ALA A 467 3.67 -9.69 15.63
CA ALA A 467 3.28 -10.81 14.78
C ALA A 467 1.92 -11.37 15.17
N SER A 468 1.60 -11.37 16.47
CA SER A 468 0.31 -11.85 16.96
C SER A 468 -0.15 -11.10 18.20
N VAL A 469 -1.47 -11.04 18.37
CA VAL A 469 -2.13 -10.53 19.57
C VAL A 469 -3.25 -11.46 20.00
N ALA A 470 -3.54 -11.50 21.30
CA ALA A 470 -4.64 -12.25 21.87
C ALA A 470 -5.43 -11.40 22.87
N PRO A 471 -6.74 -11.63 23.05
CA PRO A 471 -7.54 -10.95 24.07
C PRO A 471 -7.24 -11.51 25.45
N SER A 472 -7.55 -10.76 26.50
CA SER A 472 -7.70 -11.35 27.83
C SER A 472 -8.83 -12.37 27.82
N GLN A 473 -8.61 -13.53 28.45
CA GLN A 473 -9.58 -14.63 28.45
C GLN A 473 -10.14 -14.86 29.85
N VAL A 474 -11.42 -15.21 29.89
CA VAL A 474 -12.12 -15.61 31.12
C VAL A 474 -12.80 -16.97 30.90
N ASP A 475 -12.98 -17.73 31.97
CA ASP A 475 -13.82 -18.92 31.99
C ASP A 475 -15.32 -18.57 32.14
N GLU A 476 -16.20 -19.58 32.19
CA GLU A 476 -17.65 -19.36 32.38
C GLU A 476 -18.01 -18.71 33.73
N ASP A 477 -17.16 -18.87 34.72
CA ASP A 477 -17.32 -18.27 36.05
C ASP A 477 -16.73 -16.85 36.13
N GLY A 478 -16.13 -16.35 35.03
CA GLY A 478 -15.50 -15.03 34.93
C GLY A 478 -14.09 -14.95 35.50
N HIS A 479 -13.47 -16.07 35.85
CA HIS A 479 -12.09 -16.06 36.33
C HIS A 479 -11.09 -15.83 35.19
N PRO A 480 -10.10 -14.94 35.37
CA PRO A 480 -9.14 -14.64 34.32
C PRO A 480 -8.18 -15.80 34.09
N GLY A 481 -8.02 -16.22 32.85
CA GLY A 481 -7.01 -17.17 32.40
C GLY A 481 -5.70 -16.48 32.06
N ARG A 482 -4.58 -17.20 32.18
CA ARG A 482 -3.28 -16.68 31.71
C ARG A 482 -3.17 -16.88 30.19
N VAL A 483 -2.96 -15.80 29.46
CA VAL A 483 -2.87 -15.78 27.99
C VAL A 483 -1.43 -15.71 27.50
N THR A 484 -0.55 -15.05 28.23
CA THR A 484 0.86 -14.85 27.85
C THR A 484 1.78 -15.75 28.65
N TRP A 485 2.70 -16.44 27.98
CA TRP A 485 3.67 -17.34 28.55
C TRP A 485 5.08 -17.05 28.04
N PRO A 486 6.13 -17.20 28.89
CA PRO A 486 7.50 -17.11 28.43
C PRO A 486 7.85 -18.27 27.49
N PHE A 487 8.74 -18.04 26.54
CA PHE A 487 9.25 -19.13 25.70
C PHE A 487 9.93 -20.20 26.55
N PRO A 488 9.60 -21.50 26.34
CA PRO A 488 10.23 -22.59 27.07
C PRO A 488 11.73 -22.64 26.78
N THR A 489 12.54 -22.64 27.84
CA THR A 489 13.99 -22.81 27.76
C THR A 489 14.45 -23.98 28.64
N PRO A 490 15.60 -24.63 28.33
CA PRO A 490 16.14 -25.67 29.19
C PRO A 490 16.39 -25.20 30.63
N GLY A 491 16.93 -23.98 30.81
CA GLY A 491 17.14 -23.37 32.12
C GLY A 491 15.82 -23.06 32.85
N GLY A 492 14.82 -22.54 32.13
CA GLY A 492 13.47 -22.31 32.65
C GLY A 492 12.82 -23.61 33.13
N SER A 493 12.98 -24.70 32.37
CA SER A 493 12.49 -26.02 32.77
C SER A 493 13.11 -26.52 34.08
N VAL A 494 14.39 -26.23 34.31
CA VAL A 494 15.06 -26.56 35.59
C VAL A 494 14.48 -25.73 36.75
N LEU A 495 14.26 -24.41 36.54
CA LEU A 495 13.64 -23.53 37.54
C LEU A 495 12.22 -23.97 37.89
N VAL A 496 11.41 -24.32 36.92
CA VAL A 496 10.06 -24.87 37.15
C VAL A 496 10.11 -26.20 37.92
N ALA A 497 11.03 -27.08 37.57
CA ALA A 497 11.22 -28.36 38.28
C ALA A 497 11.62 -28.16 39.75
N ALA A 498 12.44 -27.14 40.05
CA ALA A 498 12.83 -26.74 41.39
C ALA A 498 11.77 -25.95 42.17
N GLY A 499 10.59 -25.68 41.58
CA GLY A 499 9.54 -24.86 42.24
C GLY A 499 9.74 -23.35 42.13
N LEU A 500 10.72 -22.91 41.34
CA LEU A 500 11.09 -21.50 41.16
C LEU A 500 10.50 -20.86 39.90
N GLY A 501 9.35 -21.34 39.41
CA GLY A 501 8.70 -20.86 38.17
C GLY A 501 8.43 -19.36 38.17
N ARG A 502 8.05 -18.76 39.32
CA ARG A 502 7.87 -17.32 39.45
C ARG A 502 9.16 -16.49 39.19
N LEU A 503 10.33 -17.08 39.42
CA LEU A 503 11.60 -16.45 39.08
C LEU A 503 11.85 -16.44 37.59
N GLN A 504 11.46 -17.50 36.88
CA GLN A 504 11.47 -17.55 35.40
C GLN A 504 10.64 -16.42 34.82
N ASP A 505 9.41 -16.21 35.30
CA ASP A 505 8.53 -15.14 34.83
C ASP A 505 9.15 -13.74 35.00
N ARG A 506 9.88 -13.52 36.11
CA ARG A 506 10.59 -12.25 36.36
C ARG A 506 11.83 -12.04 35.47
N LEU A 507 12.57 -13.11 35.17
CA LEU A 507 13.81 -13.04 34.39
C LEU A 507 13.56 -12.84 32.90
N HIS A 508 12.43 -13.30 32.36
CA HIS A 508 12.11 -13.19 30.93
C HIS A 508 11.30 -11.93 30.58
N GLY A 509 10.89 -11.11 31.56
CA GLY A 509 10.22 -9.84 31.35
C GLY A 509 8.92 -9.99 30.51
N HIS A 510 8.80 -9.14 29.47
CA HIS A 510 7.63 -9.17 28.55
C HIS A 510 7.87 -10.00 27.28
N GLU A 511 8.96 -10.76 27.21
CA GLU A 511 9.25 -11.62 26.06
C GLU A 511 8.57 -12.98 26.22
N GLY A 512 7.62 -13.26 25.34
CA GLY A 512 6.85 -14.51 25.40
C GLY A 512 5.93 -14.64 24.18
N PHE A 513 5.05 -15.62 24.26
CA PHE A 513 4.04 -15.89 23.25
C PHE A 513 2.65 -15.85 23.85
N VAL A 514 1.64 -15.69 22.99
CA VAL A 514 0.22 -15.77 23.35
C VAL A 514 -0.34 -17.11 22.93
N ILE A 515 -1.32 -17.64 23.70
CA ILE A 515 -1.93 -18.95 23.42
C ILE A 515 -2.87 -18.91 22.22
N GLY A 516 -2.97 -20.04 21.51
CA GLY A 516 -3.68 -20.16 20.23
C GLY A 516 -5.19 -20.29 20.31
N SER A 517 -5.83 -20.23 21.50
CA SER A 517 -7.30 -20.40 21.63
C SER A 517 -8.09 -19.26 20.95
N VAL A 518 -7.60 -18.01 21.08
CA VAL A 518 -8.03 -16.83 20.30
C VAL A 518 -6.79 -16.01 20.01
N MET A 519 -6.32 -16.04 18.77
CA MET A 519 -5.06 -15.38 18.39
C MET A 519 -5.17 -14.76 17.01
N LEU A 520 -5.04 -13.44 16.93
CA LEU A 520 -4.98 -12.73 15.65
C LEU A 520 -3.53 -12.65 15.18
N LEU A 521 -3.27 -13.22 14.01
CA LEU A 521 -1.97 -13.28 13.34
C LEU A 521 -1.87 -12.21 12.26
N ARG A 522 -0.75 -11.52 12.24
CA ARG A 522 -0.40 -10.58 11.19
C ARG A 522 0.00 -11.31 9.91
N MET A 523 -0.54 -10.87 8.77
CA MET A 523 -0.26 -11.50 7.49
C MET A 523 1.21 -11.48 7.09
N GLU A 524 1.92 -10.35 7.25
CA GLU A 524 3.35 -10.27 6.92
C GLU A 524 4.20 -11.17 7.80
N ALA A 525 3.80 -11.38 9.05
CA ALA A 525 4.48 -12.34 9.91
C ALA A 525 4.25 -13.77 9.42
N LEU A 526 3.02 -14.11 8.99
CA LEU A 526 2.72 -15.41 8.39
C LEU A 526 3.54 -15.66 7.11
N GLU A 527 3.69 -14.64 6.26
CA GLU A 527 4.51 -14.74 5.03
C GLU A 527 6.00 -14.96 5.33
N GLN A 528 6.53 -14.27 6.33
CA GLN A 528 7.96 -14.33 6.67
C GLN A 528 8.33 -15.60 7.46
N VAL A 529 7.47 -16.02 8.36
CA VAL A 529 7.69 -17.17 9.26
C VAL A 529 7.29 -18.48 8.57
N GLY A 530 6.33 -18.42 7.66
CA GLY A 530 5.65 -19.57 7.09
C GLY A 530 4.58 -20.14 8.01
N GLY A 531 3.99 -21.24 7.59
CA GLY A 531 2.94 -21.97 8.33
C GLY A 531 3.43 -22.61 9.64
N PHE A 532 2.52 -23.32 10.26
CA PHE A 532 2.77 -24.10 11.48
C PHE A 532 3.53 -25.38 11.15
N ASP A 533 4.41 -25.83 12.07
CA ASP A 533 5.13 -27.09 11.92
C ASP A 533 4.19 -28.28 12.23
N GLU A 534 3.82 -29.03 11.21
CA GLU A 534 2.88 -30.16 11.32
C GLU A 534 3.43 -31.39 12.08
N SER A 535 4.70 -31.37 12.48
CA SER A 535 5.25 -32.38 13.39
C SER A 535 4.65 -32.25 14.80
N PHE A 536 4.10 -31.07 15.17
CA PHE A 536 3.30 -30.87 16.38
C PHE A 536 1.84 -31.26 16.10
N PHE A 537 1.38 -32.33 16.71
CA PHE A 537 0.00 -32.78 16.53
C PHE A 537 -1.00 -31.93 17.30
N LEU A 538 -0.70 -31.67 18.58
CA LEU A 538 -1.50 -30.85 19.48
C LEU A 538 -0.60 -30.28 20.57
N TYR A 539 -0.74 -28.99 20.87
CA TYR A 539 0.06 -28.19 21.80
C TYR A 539 1.50 -27.90 21.33
N ALA A 540 1.96 -26.70 21.61
CA ALA A 540 3.25 -26.11 21.30
C ALA A 540 3.50 -25.76 19.81
N GLU A 541 2.56 -26.01 18.91
CA GLU A 541 2.62 -25.54 17.53
C GLU A 541 2.61 -24.01 17.45
N GLU A 542 1.76 -23.34 18.24
CA GLU A 542 1.72 -21.89 18.39
C GLU A 542 2.98 -21.35 19.06
N THR A 543 3.51 -22.09 20.04
CA THR A 543 4.77 -21.75 20.72
C THR A 543 5.95 -21.80 19.74
N ASP A 544 6.02 -22.84 18.89
CA ASP A 544 7.03 -23.00 17.85
C ASP A 544 6.94 -21.88 16.82
N TRP A 545 5.74 -21.60 16.33
CA TRP A 545 5.51 -20.53 15.36
C TRP A 545 5.91 -19.18 15.94
N ALA A 546 5.47 -18.87 17.15
CA ALA A 546 5.79 -17.62 17.81
C ALA A 546 7.30 -17.47 18.08
N PHE A 547 8.01 -18.55 18.42
CA PHE A 547 9.46 -18.50 18.63
C PHE A 547 10.20 -18.26 17.30
N ARG A 548 9.79 -18.88 16.19
CA ARG A 548 10.35 -18.61 14.86
C ARG A 548 10.10 -17.14 14.47
N ALA A 549 8.93 -16.60 14.75
CA ALA A 549 8.60 -15.20 14.56
C ALA A 549 9.52 -14.29 15.41
N HIS A 550 9.71 -14.62 16.68
CA HIS A 550 10.61 -13.88 17.60
C HIS A 550 12.06 -13.85 17.10
N GLN A 551 12.57 -14.96 16.55
CA GLN A 551 13.92 -15.02 15.96
C GLN A 551 14.08 -14.09 14.74
N LEU A 552 12.98 -13.72 14.07
CA LEU A 552 12.94 -12.75 12.99
C LEU A 552 12.68 -11.30 13.46
N GLY A 553 12.63 -11.08 14.80
CA GLY A 553 12.43 -9.77 15.41
C GLY A 553 10.96 -9.39 15.66
N TRP A 554 10.02 -10.31 15.45
CA TRP A 554 8.61 -10.12 15.75
C TRP A 554 8.31 -10.25 17.25
N ARG A 555 7.22 -9.62 17.69
CA ARG A 555 6.74 -9.63 19.08
C ARG A 555 5.31 -10.15 19.18
N HIS A 556 4.92 -10.58 20.37
CA HIS A 556 3.59 -11.08 20.69
C HIS A 556 3.04 -10.34 21.90
N ARG A 557 1.73 -10.06 21.94
CA ARG A 557 1.15 -9.25 23.01
C ARG A 557 -0.29 -9.64 23.35
N GLU A 558 -0.60 -9.69 24.65
CA GLU A 558 -1.98 -9.68 25.13
C GLU A 558 -2.53 -8.25 25.04
N VAL A 559 -3.79 -8.11 24.64
CA VAL A 559 -4.55 -6.87 24.52
C VAL A 559 -5.66 -6.89 25.56
N PRO A 560 -5.43 -6.30 26.75
CA PRO A 560 -6.38 -6.37 27.86
C PRO A 560 -7.73 -5.68 27.60
N GLU A 561 -7.77 -4.78 26.61
CA GLU A 561 -8.98 -4.07 26.18
C GLU A 561 -9.95 -4.96 25.40
N ALA A 562 -9.46 -6.08 24.83
CA ALA A 562 -10.27 -7.09 24.18
C ALA A 562 -10.51 -8.28 25.11
N ARG A 563 -11.68 -8.90 25.03
CA ARG A 563 -12.06 -10.02 25.87
C ARG A 563 -12.55 -11.21 25.05
N ALA A 564 -12.30 -12.42 25.56
CA ALA A 564 -12.87 -13.65 25.03
C ALA A 564 -13.26 -14.59 26.16
N LEU A 565 -14.31 -15.36 25.94
CA LEU A 565 -14.68 -16.49 26.79
C LEU A 565 -13.94 -17.73 26.26
N HIS A 566 -13.31 -18.53 27.14
CA HIS A 566 -12.69 -19.79 26.76
C HIS A 566 -13.09 -20.88 27.75
N LEU A 567 -13.86 -21.84 27.27
CA LEU A 567 -14.46 -22.87 28.11
C LEU A 567 -13.44 -23.91 28.63
N GLY A 568 -12.25 -23.90 28.11
CA GLY A 568 -11.10 -24.69 28.52
C GLY A 568 -11.39 -26.19 28.62
N ALA A 569 -10.64 -27.01 27.89
CA ALA A 569 -10.74 -28.50 27.94
C ALA A 569 -12.10 -29.09 27.54
N ALA A 570 -13.02 -28.30 26.96
CA ALA A 570 -14.35 -28.81 26.58
C ALA A 570 -14.31 -29.78 25.39
N THR A 571 -13.20 -29.83 24.65
CA THR A 571 -13.01 -30.66 23.45
C THR A 571 -12.36 -32.02 23.73
N SER A 572 -11.80 -32.27 24.93
CA SER A 572 -11.17 -33.57 25.28
C SER A 572 -11.44 -33.98 26.73
N ALA A 573 -12.14 -35.08 26.94
CA ALA A 573 -12.42 -35.64 28.25
C ALA A 573 -11.25 -36.48 28.85
N ASP A 574 -10.26 -36.90 28.01
CA ASP A 574 -9.13 -37.72 28.46
C ASP A 574 -7.94 -36.84 28.89
N THR A 575 -7.86 -36.56 30.18
CA THR A 575 -6.79 -35.72 30.77
C THR A 575 -5.41 -36.34 30.60
N THR A 576 -5.28 -37.67 30.62
CA THR A 576 -3.99 -38.38 30.50
C THR A 576 -3.42 -38.19 29.09
N ARG A 577 -4.28 -38.33 28.10
CA ARG A 577 -3.92 -38.16 26.70
C ARG A 577 -3.51 -36.69 26.41
N ARG A 578 -4.29 -35.75 26.91
CA ARG A 578 -4.00 -34.32 26.80
C ARG A 578 -2.64 -33.95 27.40
N ASP A 579 -2.35 -34.42 28.62
CA ASP A 579 -1.07 -34.17 29.30
C ASP A 579 0.10 -34.82 28.54
N THR A 580 -0.09 -35.97 27.93
CA THR A 580 0.93 -36.65 27.11
C THR A 580 1.26 -35.80 25.88
N HIS A 581 0.26 -35.32 25.13
CA HIS A 581 0.48 -34.47 23.95
C HIS A 581 1.16 -33.15 24.35
N PHE A 582 0.74 -32.53 25.46
CA PHE A 582 1.36 -31.30 25.96
C PHE A 582 2.86 -31.47 26.25
N HIS A 583 3.23 -32.53 26.99
CA HIS A 583 4.64 -32.80 27.32
C HIS A 583 5.43 -33.30 26.11
N ALA A 584 4.83 -34.01 25.17
CA ALA A 584 5.44 -34.39 23.89
C ALA A 584 5.70 -33.17 23.01
N GLY A 585 4.79 -32.22 22.96
CA GLY A 585 4.97 -30.91 22.29
C GLY A 585 6.16 -30.13 22.89
N GLN A 586 6.27 -30.08 24.23
CA GLN A 586 7.42 -29.46 24.90
C GLN A 586 8.75 -30.15 24.59
N GLU A 587 8.79 -31.52 24.60
CA GLU A 587 9.99 -32.27 24.22
C GLU A 587 10.40 -31.91 22.77
N ARG A 588 9.44 -31.92 21.83
CA ARG A 588 9.66 -31.62 20.42
C ARG A 588 10.22 -30.21 20.24
N TYR A 589 9.61 -29.22 20.89
CA TYR A 589 10.04 -27.84 20.88
C TYR A 589 11.48 -27.68 21.41
N LEU A 590 11.79 -28.20 22.61
CA LEU A 590 13.11 -28.08 23.21
C LEU A 590 14.18 -28.80 22.39
N ARG A 591 13.88 -29.96 21.81
CA ARG A 591 14.82 -30.65 20.91
C ARG A 591 15.07 -29.89 19.62
N LYS A 592 14.03 -29.32 19.03
CA LYS A 592 14.11 -28.54 17.78
C LYS A 592 14.98 -27.29 17.95
N HIS A 593 14.75 -26.52 18.99
CA HIS A 593 15.38 -25.21 19.15
C HIS A 593 16.66 -25.20 19.99
N TYR A 594 16.83 -26.19 20.87
CA TYR A 594 17.98 -26.23 21.80
C TYR A 594 18.82 -27.51 21.68
N GLY A 595 18.37 -28.49 20.93
CA GLY A 595 19.09 -29.73 20.71
C GLY A 595 18.86 -30.81 21.77
N ALA A 596 19.19 -32.08 21.42
CA ALA A 596 18.90 -33.24 22.24
C ALA A 596 19.62 -33.24 23.60
N ALA A 597 20.87 -32.77 23.66
CA ALA A 597 21.66 -32.72 24.91
C ALA A 597 21.03 -31.81 25.97
N ARG A 598 20.59 -30.61 25.57
CA ARG A 598 19.93 -29.65 26.48
C ARG A 598 18.56 -30.13 26.91
N TRP A 599 17.85 -30.86 26.04
CA TRP A 599 16.61 -31.56 26.41
C TRP A 599 16.86 -32.57 27.51
N GLN A 600 17.94 -33.38 27.47
CA GLN A 600 18.21 -34.37 28.53
C GLN A 600 18.41 -33.69 29.90
N VAL A 601 19.00 -32.50 29.96
CA VAL A 601 19.11 -31.72 31.20
C VAL A 601 17.70 -31.32 31.70
N ALA A 602 16.87 -30.75 30.84
CA ALA A 602 15.50 -30.37 31.20
C ALA A 602 14.66 -31.56 31.64
N ARG A 603 14.79 -32.69 30.93
CA ARG A 603 14.11 -33.95 31.24
C ARG A 603 14.55 -34.51 32.61
N GLY A 604 15.86 -34.54 32.89
CA GLY A 604 16.40 -34.97 34.18
C GLY A 604 15.87 -34.14 35.35
N ALA A 605 15.87 -32.82 35.18
CA ALA A 605 15.28 -31.90 36.16
C ALA A 605 13.78 -32.14 36.37
N ALA A 606 13.01 -32.36 35.29
CA ALA A 606 11.57 -32.65 35.37
C ALA A 606 11.30 -33.94 36.12
N VAL A 607 12.09 -35.03 35.88
CA VAL A 607 12.00 -36.31 36.62
C VAL A 607 12.27 -36.08 38.10
N LEU A 608 13.38 -35.44 38.44
CA LEU A 608 13.77 -35.19 39.82
C LEU A 608 12.76 -34.34 40.60
N GLY A 609 12.30 -33.26 39.96
CA GLY A 609 11.30 -32.37 40.55
C GLY A 609 9.94 -33.01 40.72
N ALA A 610 9.51 -33.87 39.78
CA ALA A 610 8.27 -34.66 39.89
C ALA A 610 8.39 -35.74 40.97
N ALA A 611 9.52 -36.46 41.04
CA ALA A 611 9.78 -37.46 42.08
C ALA A 611 9.80 -36.86 43.49
N ALA A 612 10.46 -35.72 43.68
CA ALA A 612 10.46 -34.99 44.96
C ALA A 612 9.03 -34.58 45.38
N ARG A 613 8.23 -34.03 44.47
CA ARG A 613 6.82 -33.68 44.74
C ARG A 613 5.99 -34.92 45.04
N ALA A 614 6.21 -36.05 44.34
CA ALA A 614 5.53 -37.32 44.59
C ALA A 614 5.80 -37.90 45.99
N ALA A 615 6.99 -37.63 46.53
CA ALA A 615 7.39 -38.08 47.90
C ALA A 615 6.78 -37.19 49.00
N VAL A 616 6.54 -35.91 48.74
CA VAL A 616 6.12 -34.92 49.76
C VAL A 616 4.61 -34.66 49.73
N LEU A 617 3.99 -34.68 48.54
CA LEU A 617 2.58 -34.29 48.36
C LEU A 617 1.64 -35.47 48.58
N PRO A 618 0.62 -35.39 49.48
CA PRO A 618 -0.37 -36.43 49.69
C PRO A 618 -1.49 -36.41 48.62
N GLY A 619 -2.24 -37.51 48.52
CA GLY A 619 -3.49 -37.61 47.78
C GLY A 619 -3.35 -37.47 46.25
N ALA A 620 -4.25 -36.73 45.63
CA ALA A 620 -4.33 -36.59 44.18
C ALA A 620 -3.08 -35.91 43.60
N ARG A 621 -2.54 -34.87 44.24
CA ARG A 621 -1.33 -34.16 43.81
C ARG A 621 -0.07 -35.04 43.77
N GLY A 622 0.07 -35.94 44.75
CA GLY A 622 1.16 -36.91 44.75
C GLY A 622 1.02 -37.97 43.66
N ARG A 623 -0.22 -38.40 43.34
CA ARG A 623 -0.47 -39.33 42.23
C ARG A 623 -0.13 -38.69 40.88
N GLU A 624 -0.57 -37.47 40.66
CA GLU A 624 -0.25 -36.68 39.44
C GLU A 624 1.28 -36.51 39.29
N ALA A 625 1.99 -36.18 40.35
CA ALA A 625 3.44 -36.04 40.32
C ALA A 625 4.13 -37.39 39.97
N ARG A 626 3.64 -38.53 40.45
CA ARG A 626 4.14 -39.88 40.08
C ARG A 626 3.88 -40.16 38.59
N THR A 627 2.70 -39.90 38.08
CA THR A 627 2.36 -40.06 36.65
C THR A 627 3.28 -39.24 35.79
N ARG A 628 3.54 -37.98 36.17
CA ARG A 628 4.45 -37.07 35.45
C ARG A 628 5.91 -37.59 35.48
N ALA A 629 6.39 -38.10 36.63
CA ALA A 629 7.72 -38.68 36.71
C ALA A 629 7.84 -39.91 35.78
N ALA A 630 6.86 -40.79 35.76
CA ALA A 630 6.81 -41.95 34.87
C ALA A 630 6.79 -41.56 33.39
N LEU A 631 6.02 -40.52 33.01
CA LEU A 631 5.95 -40.01 31.65
C LEU A 631 7.34 -39.51 31.19
N TYR A 632 8.03 -38.72 32.01
CA TYR A 632 9.38 -38.20 31.67
C TYR A 632 10.44 -39.32 31.71
N LEU A 633 10.31 -40.35 32.55
CA LEU A 633 11.18 -41.51 32.52
C LEU A 633 11.03 -42.35 31.24
N THR A 634 9.80 -42.54 30.74
CA THR A 634 9.52 -43.17 29.45
C THR A 634 9.99 -42.34 28.28
N GLY A 635 9.85 -41.03 28.38
CA GLY A 635 10.01 -40.01 27.34
C GLY A 635 8.66 -39.65 26.69
N PRO A 636 8.23 -38.38 26.79
CA PRO A 636 6.91 -37.95 26.33
C PRO A 636 6.63 -38.27 24.84
N LEU A 637 7.59 -38.09 23.95
CA LEU A 637 7.45 -38.46 22.53
C LEU A 637 7.27 -39.98 22.32
N ARG A 638 7.92 -40.81 23.13
CA ARG A 638 7.71 -42.27 23.07
C ARG A 638 6.34 -42.65 23.57
N ALA A 639 5.89 -42.02 24.65
CA ALA A 639 4.54 -42.25 25.20
C ALA A 639 3.47 -41.82 24.18
N GLU A 640 3.61 -40.69 23.53
CA GLU A 640 2.72 -40.22 22.46
C GLU A 640 2.66 -41.23 21.30
N ALA A 641 3.80 -41.75 20.84
CA ALA A 641 3.86 -42.70 19.74
C ALA A 641 3.13 -44.03 20.05
N THR A 642 3.08 -44.44 21.33
CA THR A 642 2.36 -45.67 21.75
C THR A 642 0.84 -45.49 21.86
N MET A 643 0.36 -44.26 21.99
CA MET A 643 -1.09 -43.97 22.08
C MET A 643 -1.80 -44.03 20.72
N GLY A 644 -1.07 -44.10 19.62
CA GLY A 644 -1.64 -43.98 18.28
C GLY A 644 -2.21 -42.58 18.02
N ARG A 645 -2.25 -42.15 16.74
CA ARG A 645 -2.83 -40.86 16.32
C ARG A 645 -4.37 -40.85 16.31
N ARG A 646 -5.02 -41.73 17.08
CA ARG A 646 -6.47 -41.66 17.28
C ARG A 646 -6.77 -40.62 18.35
N PRO A 647 -7.75 -39.75 18.12
CA PRO A 647 -8.11 -38.64 19.03
C PRO A 647 -8.66 -39.10 20.36
#